data_e070e131edb77eb3f8fab12b7555b664
#
_entry.id   e070e131edb77eb3f8fab12b7555b664
#
_cell.length_a   1.000
_cell.length_b   1.000
_cell.length_c   1.000
_cell.angle_alpha   90.00
_cell.angle_beta   90.00
_cell.angle_gamma   90.00
#
_symmetry.space_group_name_H-M   'P 1'
#
loop_
_entity.id
_entity.type
_entity.pdbx_description
1 polymer ?
#
loop_
_entity_poly.entity_id
_entity_poly.type
_entity_poly.pdbx_seq_one_letter_code
_entity_poly.pdbx_strand_id
1 'polypeptide(L)'
;HKHVRLLNMEILMKKLFIMLAVVLCCGVMVSGMELPLIPLPQKVEFTDGGKPVSVDLSRVDKSVKDLGLPAEGYRLSVSSDGVELTGQDDAGLLYGETTLGILNAAYGGKIPSMELEDYPLVGYRGLMVDVARHYIPFADLKKFVELMSRYKYNIMHLHLTDDQGWRMEISSYPRLTEVGSGGNGFYTKEELKELVKFAAERNITIIPELELPGHSMAALTSYPEFGCTGGPYKLLEGAGISEDILCGGNPEVMNYIDAVIGEMAEIFPAEYVHIGGDECPLGRWTKCPKCLARIAELGLSDVVELERYFIREVAEIASRHGKKIIGWDELLNCGVPESSVVMSWRGNYGALTAAELGRRTISTSYSHLYFDYAQGKTKEEYAPGASCISTRRAYSYDPTLDRPGLLGYALLGAQGNLWSEGIWSGRMLEYKAAPRLLALSEALWNMDSRDYASFMRRLAGEFVFLRDWGVMARYTPIELPQVYYFDDEFVLDIGDLPAGVDLIYTLDGSDPRESSTAKSYKSERPRAKKSCVLTMRFKFDKVIPGLTTAPEYGVYTSSELKKVRYLPAVRGPEDPVSGLWFRVSFAGDKRSYTYLGDDFYLEEVEKVRAGRAASGKAVGYFYAPESGNYEFSVAAGGKVKIRIDGHKVVDASGNGVYH
;
A
#
# COMPACT_ATOMS: atom_id res chain seq x y z
N HIS A 1 15.15 -36.94 40.08
CA HIS A 1 16.19 -36.14 39.34
C HIS A 1 16.75 -36.83 38.09
N LYS A 2 16.81 -38.15 37.99
CA LYS A 2 17.28 -38.88 36.78
C LYS A 2 16.21 -38.93 35.66
N HIS A 3 14.95 -39.05 35.98
CA HIS A 3 13.85 -39.11 35.00
C HIS A 3 13.59 -37.75 34.32
N VAL A 4 13.75 -36.63 35.03
CA VAL A 4 13.60 -35.29 34.46
C VAL A 4 14.72 -34.93 33.49
N ARG A 5 15.95 -35.43 33.72
CA ARG A 5 17.06 -35.23 32.78
C ARG A 5 16.94 -36.02 31.47
N LEU A 6 16.37 -37.23 31.53
CA LEU A 6 16.12 -38.05 30.32
C LEU A 6 14.97 -37.46 29.46
N LEU A 7 13.91 -36.95 30.09
CA LEU A 7 12.81 -36.30 29.35
C LEU A 7 13.23 -34.99 28.66
N ASN A 8 14.10 -34.21 29.32
CA ASN A 8 14.63 -32.98 28.73
C ASN A 8 15.62 -33.23 27.59
N MET A 9 16.37 -34.33 27.65
CA MET A 9 17.26 -34.76 26.54
C MET A 9 16.50 -35.29 25.33
N GLU A 10 15.37 -36.01 25.52
CA GLU A 10 14.55 -36.48 24.42
C GLU A 10 13.81 -35.30 23.71
N ILE A 11 13.36 -34.32 24.46
CA ILE A 11 12.74 -33.09 23.90
C ILE A 11 13.80 -32.25 23.16
N LEU A 12 15.01 -32.16 23.69
CA LEU A 12 16.11 -31.45 23.03
C LEU A 12 16.58 -32.17 21.75
N MET A 13 16.64 -33.49 21.76
CA MET A 13 16.97 -34.29 20.58
C MET A 13 15.87 -34.25 19.52
N LYS A 14 14.58 -34.26 19.92
CA LYS A 14 13.45 -34.04 18.98
C LYS A 14 13.44 -32.64 18.37
N LYS A 15 13.76 -31.62 19.14
CA LYS A 15 13.90 -30.23 18.62
C LYS A 15 15.13 -30.11 17.69
N LEU A 16 16.22 -30.77 18.01
CA LEU A 16 17.41 -30.81 17.15
C LEU A 16 17.17 -31.60 15.85
N PHE A 17 16.37 -32.69 15.91
CA PHE A 17 15.98 -33.46 14.73
C PHE A 17 14.96 -32.73 13.84
N ILE A 18 14.05 -31.97 14.44
CA ILE A 18 13.11 -31.08 13.70
C ILE A 18 13.89 -29.91 13.09
N MET A 19 14.85 -29.33 13.81
CA MET A 19 15.71 -28.27 13.28
C MET A 19 16.64 -28.78 12.16
N LEU A 20 17.15 -30.02 12.26
CA LEU A 20 17.95 -30.64 11.19
C LEU A 20 17.08 -31.08 10.00
N ALA A 21 15.84 -31.48 10.21
CA ALA A 21 14.89 -31.80 9.13
C ALA A 21 14.40 -30.54 8.40
N VAL A 22 14.23 -29.40 9.09
CA VAL A 22 13.91 -28.10 8.48
C VAL A 22 15.11 -27.54 7.70
N VAL A 23 16.35 -27.80 8.14
CA VAL A 23 17.58 -27.41 7.41
C VAL A 23 17.85 -28.31 6.20
N LEU A 24 17.31 -29.55 6.17
CA LEU A 24 17.47 -30.49 5.04
C LEU A 24 16.34 -30.38 4.00
N CYS A 25 15.27 -29.59 4.26
CA CYS A 25 14.24 -29.23 3.28
C CYS A 25 14.48 -27.87 2.60
N CYS A 26 15.53 -27.12 2.99
CA CYS A 26 16.05 -26.04 2.18
C CYS A 26 16.80 -26.67 0.99
N GLY A 27 16.10 -26.82 -0.13
CA GLY A 27 16.70 -27.19 -1.40
C GLY A 27 17.97 -26.37 -1.63
N VAL A 28 19.03 -27.03 -2.05
CA VAL A 28 20.30 -26.41 -2.42
C VAL A 28 19.97 -25.31 -3.44
N MET A 29 19.93 -24.06 -2.99
CA MET A 29 19.94 -22.94 -3.91
C MET A 29 21.23 -23.07 -4.73
N VAL A 30 21.09 -23.32 -6.01
CA VAL A 30 22.20 -23.13 -6.94
C VAL A 30 22.53 -21.65 -6.84
N SER A 31 23.57 -21.32 -6.10
CA SER A 31 23.94 -19.96 -5.77
C SER A 31 24.16 -19.18 -7.06
N GLY A 32 23.28 -18.22 -7.36
CA GLY A 32 23.56 -17.17 -8.31
C GLY A 32 22.51 -16.82 -9.38
N MET A 33 21.45 -17.61 -9.58
CA MET A 33 20.48 -17.26 -10.62
C MET A 33 19.21 -16.66 -9.98
N GLU A 34 19.03 -15.35 -10.18
CA GLU A 34 17.85 -14.59 -9.72
C GLU A 34 16.82 -14.51 -10.86
N LEU A 35 15.55 -14.88 -10.58
CA LEU A 35 14.49 -14.75 -11.57
C LEU A 35 14.06 -13.30 -11.74
N PRO A 36 13.85 -12.84 -12.98
CA PRO A 36 13.39 -11.47 -13.27
C PRO A 36 11.88 -11.33 -13.11
N LEU A 37 11.34 -11.74 -11.95
CA LEU A 37 9.90 -11.75 -11.67
C LEU A 37 9.57 -10.84 -10.49
N ILE A 38 8.48 -10.09 -10.62
CA ILE A 38 7.78 -9.40 -9.53
C ILE A 38 6.28 -9.70 -9.70
N PRO A 39 5.63 -10.31 -8.68
CA PRO A 39 6.21 -10.88 -7.47
C PRO A 39 7.02 -12.15 -7.72
N LEU A 40 7.92 -12.48 -6.76
CA LEU A 40 8.63 -13.77 -6.76
C LEU A 40 7.66 -14.91 -6.47
N PRO A 41 7.81 -16.07 -7.15
CA PRO A 41 7.02 -17.25 -6.86
C PRO A 41 7.37 -17.88 -5.51
N GLN A 42 6.46 -18.72 -4.99
CA GLN A 42 6.64 -19.40 -3.71
C GLN A 42 7.83 -20.37 -3.73
N LYS A 43 8.00 -21.11 -4.83
CA LYS A 43 9.04 -22.10 -4.96
C LYS A 43 9.58 -22.18 -6.38
N VAL A 44 10.90 -22.25 -6.51
CA VAL A 44 11.59 -22.49 -7.78
C VAL A 44 12.71 -23.50 -7.55
N GLU A 45 12.80 -24.47 -8.44
CA GLU A 45 13.88 -25.43 -8.48
C GLU A 45 14.44 -25.49 -9.91
N PHE A 46 15.70 -25.11 -10.08
CA PHE A 46 16.35 -25.23 -11.38
C PHE A 46 16.75 -26.69 -11.64
N THR A 47 16.22 -27.26 -12.72
CA THR A 47 16.52 -28.60 -13.19
C THR A 47 17.66 -28.57 -14.22
N ASP A 48 18.37 -29.67 -14.42
CA ASP A 48 19.49 -29.80 -15.39
C ASP A 48 20.54 -28.68 -15.28
N GLY A 49 20.74 -28.13 -14.08
CA GLY A 49 21.64 -27.01 -13.83
C GLY A 49 21.18 -25.69 -14.47
N GLY A 50 19.88 -25.51 -14.73
CA GLY A 50 19.32 -24.32 -15.33
C GLY A 50 19.69 -24.13 -16.80
N LYS A 51 19.89 -25.21 -17.57
CA LYS A 51 20.19 -25.10 -19.00
C LYS A 51 19.07 -24.37 -19.74
N PRO A 52 19.39 -23.41 -20.63
CA PRO A 52 18.40 -22.70 -21.40
C PRO A 52 17.61 -23.64 -22.34
N VAL A 53 16.30 -23.57 -22.29
CA VAL A 53 15.34 -24.28 -23.15
C VAL A 53 14.68 -23.26 -24.09
N SER A 54 14.67 -23.54 -25.37
CA SER A 54 13.94 -22.71 -26.35
C SER A 54 12.43 -22.94 -26.18
N VAL A 55 11.70 -21.89 -25.87
CA VAL A 55 10.26 -21.93 -25.59
C VAL A 55 9.46 -21.35 -26.74
N ASP A 56 8.53 -22.14 -27.27
CA ASP A 56 7.48 -21.69 -28.18
C ASP A 56 6.16 -21.61 -27.41
N LEU A 57 5.70 -20.39 -27.12
CA LEU A 57 4.48 -20.16 -26.33
C LEU A 57 3.22 -20.77 -26.96
N SER A 58 3.23 -21.06 -28.28
CA SER A 58 2.11 -21.70 -28.95
C SER A 58 2.02 -23.22 -28.71
N ARG A 59 3.08 -23.81 -28.13
CA ARG A 59 3.21 -25.25 -27.86
C ARG A 59 3.25 -25.61 -26.39
N VAL A 60 2.86 -24.69 -25.51
CA VAL A 60 2.75 -24.93 -24.08
C VAL A 60 1.57 -25.87 -23.82
N ASP A 61 1.82 -26.97 -23.13
CA ASP A 61 0.75 -27.86 -22.64
C ASP A 61 0.08 -27.20 -21.44
N LYS A 62 -1.19 -26.83 -21.59
CA LYS A 62 -1.96 -26.08 -20.61
C LYS A 62 -3.11 -26.92 -20.07
N SER A 63 -3.27 -26.95 -18.75
CA SER A 63 -4.39 -27.66 -18.12
C SER A 63 -4.82 -27.00 -16.80
N VAL A 64 -6.05 -27.31 -16.38
CA VAL A 64 -6.56 -26.97 -15.05
C VAL A 64 -6.84 -28.29 -14.33
N LYS A 65 -6.23 -28.48 -13.15
CA LYS A 65 -6.36 -29.71 -12.35
C LYS A 65 -6.25 -29.34 -10.87
N ASP A 66 -6.85 -30.14 -10.01
CA ASP A 66 -6.59 -30.03 -8.58
C ASP A 66 -5.12 -30.41 -8.27
N LEU A 67 -4.36 -29.43 -7.89
CA LEU A 67 -2.95 -29.55 -7.53
C LEU A 67 -2.73 -29.68 -6.01
N GLY A 68 -3.80 -29.53 -5.22
CA GLY A 68 -3.72 -29.39 -3.77
C GLY A 68 -3.09 -28.08 -3.32
N LEU A 69 -3.05 -27.08 -4.19
CA LEU A 69 -2.56 -25.72 -3.91
C LEU A 69 -3.71 -24.82 -3.42
N PRO A 70 -3.42 -23.69 -2.79
CA PRO A 70 -4.41 -22.64 -2.61
C PRO A 70 -5.05 -22.19 -3.94
N ALA A 71 -6.22 -21.57 -3.87
CA ALA A 71 -6.85 -20.94 -5.02
C ALA A 71 -5.88 -19.98 -5.73
N GLU A 72 -6.04 -19.84 -7.04
CA GLU A 72 -5.17 -19.04 -7.90
C GLU A 72 -3.72 -19.61 -8.03
N GLY A 73 -3.45 -20.80 -7.49
CA GLY A 73 -2.15 -21.46 -7.56
C GLY A 73 -1.91 -22.11 -8.94
N TYR A 74 -0.62 -22.33 -9.26
CA TYR A 74 -0.21 -23.01 -10.50
C TYR A 74 1.16 -23.68 -10.37
N ARG A 75 1.43 -24.61 -11.28
CA ARG A 75 2.76 -25.20 -11.52
C ARG A 75 3.19 -24.95 -12.94
N LEU A 76 4.46 -24.60 -13.12
CA LEU A 76 5.11 -24.41 -14.41
C LEU A 76 6.38 -25.27 -14.46
N SER A 77 6.44 -26.19 -15.42
CA SER A 77 7.63 -27.00 -15.73
C SER A 77 8.23 -26.53 -17.08
N VAL A 78 9.53 -26.27 -17.08
CA VAL A 78 10.29 -25.94 -18.29
C VAL A 78 11.44 -26.93 -18.40
N SER A 79 11.38 -27.81 -19.41
CA SER A 79 12.36 -28.87 -19.64
C SER A 79 12.72 -29.05 -21.10
N SER A 80 13.71 -29.89 -21.42
CA SER A 80 14.04 -30.26 -22.81
C SER A 80 12.87 -30.94 -23.55
N ASP A 81 11.94 -31.54 -22.82
CA ASP A 81 10.79 -32.26 -23.36
C ASP A 81 9.62 -31.34 -23.71
N GLY A 82 9.63 -30.11 -23.17
CA GLY A 82 8.62 -29.10 -23.41
C GLY A 82 8.33 -28.19 -22.23
N VAL A 83 7.25 -27.45 -22.35
CA VAL A 83 6.73 -26.56 -21.30
C VAL A 83 5.32 -27.01 -20.92
N GLU A 84 5.13 -27.32 -19.66
CA GLU A 84 3.84 -27.68 -19.07
C GLU A 84 3.42 -26.61 -18.05
N LEU A 85 2.17 -26.15 -18.15
CA LEU A 85 1.56 -25.19 -17.24
C LEU A 85 0.22 -25.73 -16.74
N THR A 86 0.11 -25.93 -15.43
CA THR A 86 -1.10 -26.40 -14.81
C THR A 86 -1.59 -25.42 -13.75
N GLY A 87 -2.81 -24.91 -13.89
CA GLY A 87 -3.49 -24.10 -12.88
C GLY A 87 -4.26 -24.97 -11.89
N GLN A 88 -4.30 -24.56 -10.62
CA GLN A 88 -5.24 -25.07 -9.62
C GLN A 88 -6.70 -24.80 -10.05
N ASP A 89 -6.87 -23.63 -10.68
CA ASP A 89 -8.10 -23.11 -11.26
C ASP A 89 -7.76 -22.22 -12.47
N ASP A 90 -8.79 -21.64 -13.11
CA ASP A 90 -8.61 -20.78 -14.30
C ASP A 90 -7.77 -19.54 -13.98
N ALA A 91 -7.89 -18.98 -12.77
CA ALA A 91 -7.09 -17.83 -12.33
C ALA A 91 -5.62 -18.21 -12.16
N GLY A 92 -5.33 -19.37 -11.57
CA GLY A 92 -3.98 -19.90 -11.46
C GLY A 92 -3.34 -20.12 -12.83
N LEU A 93 -4.10 -20.69 -13.79
CA LEU A 93 -3.63 -20.83 -15.17
C LEU A 93 -3.25 -19.48 -15.79
N LEU A 94 -4.10 -18.45 -15.63
CA LEU A 94 -3.85 -17.10 -16.13
C LEU A 94 -2.58 -16.47 -15.51
N TYR A 95 -2.37 -16.64 -14.20
CA TYR A 95 -1.17 -16.14 -13.54
C TYR A 95 0.09 -16.90 -13.97
N GLY A 96 -0.03 -18.19 -14.21
CA GLY A 96 1.04 -18.99 -14.77
C GLY A 96 1.42 -18.55 -16.20
N GLU A 97 0.43 -18.25 -17.04
CA GLU A 97 0.64 -17.67 -18.38
C GLU A 97 1.35 -16.31 -18.31
N THR A 98 0.94 -15.45 -17.37
CA THR A 98 1.59 -14.15 -17.11
C THR A 98 3.05 -14.34 -16.72
N THR A 99 3.34 -15.26 -15.79
CA THR A 99 4.70 -15.58 -15.35
C THR A 99 5.56 -16.12 -16.48
N LEU A 100 5.04 -17.08 -17.27
CA LEU A 100 5.73 -17.65 -18.42
C LEU A 100 6.01 -16.58 -19.48
N GLY A 101 5.05 -15.68 -19.74
CA GLY A 101 5.21 -14.56 -20.67
C GLY A 101 6.33 -13.61 -20.25
N ILE A 102 6.42 -13.28 -18.95
CA ILE A 102 7.50 -12.43 -18.38
C ILE A 102 8.85 -13.13 -18.53
N LEU A 103 8.95 -14.39 -18.13
CA LEU A 103 10.19 -15.19 -18.27
C LEU A 103 10.63 -15.30 -19.74
N ASN A 104 9.69 -15.59 -20.64
CA ASN A 104 9.98 -15.70 -22.06
C ASN A 104 10.54 -14.39 -22.65
N ALA A 105 9.95 -13.26 -22.29
CA ALA A 105 10.43 -11.95 -22.71
C ALA A 105 11.81 -11.62 -22.11
N ALA A 106 11.99 -11.84 -20.81
CA ALA A 106 13.23 -11.53 -20.11
C ALA A 106 14.42 -12.38 -20.59
N TYR A 107 14.19 -13.64 -20.91
CA TYR A 107 15.22 -14.56 -21.39
C TYR A 107 15.30 -14.66 -22.91
N GLY A 108 14.58 -13.82 -23.64
CA GLY A 108 14.61 -13.81 -25.12
C GLY A 108 14.23 -15.14 -25.76
N GLY A 109 13.24 -15.83 -25.19
CA GLY A 109 12.75 -17.12 -25.67
C GLY A 109 13.58 -18.33 -25.24
N LYS A 110 14.60 -18.17 -24.38
CA LYS A 110 15.47 -19.25 -23.88
C LYS A 110 15.41 -19.30 -22.36
N ILE A 111 14.35 -19.87 -21.83
CA ILE A 111 14.08 -19.94 -20.40
C ILE A 111 14.96 -21.02 -19.74
N PRO A 112 15.56 -20.80 -18.57
CA PRO A 112 16.25 -21.85 -17.81
C PRO A 112 15.31 -23.03 -17.50
N SER A 113 15.83 -24.27 -17.58
CA SER A 113 15.08 -25.44 -17.13
C SER A 113 14.77 -25.35 -15.65
N MET A 114 13.47 -25.49 -15.28
CA MET A 114 13.01 -25.31 -13.90
C MET A 114 11.64 -25.94 -13.65
N GLU A 115 11.40 -26.23 -12.38
CA GLU A 115 10.08 -26.47 -11.81
C GLU A 115 9.71 -25.27 -10.92
N LEU A 116 8.51 -24.75 -11.10
CA LEU A 116 7.99 -23.61 -10.36
C LEU A 116 6.61 -23.94 -9.80
N GLU A 117 6.41 -23.68 -8.50
CA GLU A 117 5.13 -23.78 -7.82
C GLU A 117 4.82 -22.42 -7.20
N ASP A 118 3.61 -21.91 -7.45
CA ASP A 118 3.26 -20.54 -7.05
C ASP A 118 1.80 -20.41 -6.69
N TYR A 119 1.52 -19.53 -5.74
CA TYR A 119 0.18 -19.16 -5.27
C TYR A 119 0.24 -17.89 -4.42
N PRO A 120 -0.86 -17.13 -4.29
CA PRO A 120 -0.87 -15.91 -3.46
C PRO A 120 -0.88 -16.23 -1.96
N LEU A 121 -0.23 -15.36 -1.17
CA LEU A 121 -0.32 -15.40 0.28
C LEU A 121 -1.71 -14.98 0.78
N VAL A 122 -2.32 -13.98 0.14
CA VAL A 122 -3.63 -13.44 0.52
C VAL A 122 -4.61 -13.44 -0.65
N GLY A 123 -5.89 -13.70 -0.36
CA GLY A 123 -6.96 -13.75 -1.36
C GLY A 123 -7.39 -12.37 -1.89
N TYR A 124 -7.28 -11.29 -1.09
CA TYR A 124 -7.62 -9.94 -1.50
C TYR A 124 -6.35 -9.13 -1.75
N ARG A 125 -6.10 -8.76 -3.00
CA ARG A 125 -4.95 -7.96 -3.43
C ARG A 125 -5.48 -6.78 -4.26
N GLY A 126 -5.74 -5.65 -3.57
CA GLY A 126 -6.49 -4.55 -4.14
C GLY A 126 -5.66 -3.31 -4.46
N LEU A 127 -6.16 -2.55 -5.45
CA LEU A 127 -5.83 -1.14 -5.61
C LEU A 127 -7.13 -0.35 -5.73
N MET A 128 -7.26 0.74 -4.97
CA MET A 128 -8.34 1.69 -5.11
C MET A 128 -7.92 2.83 -6.04
N VAL A 129 -8.80 3.18 -6.96
CA VAL A 129 -8.66 4.34 -7.83
C VAL A 129 -9.81 5.30 -7.57
N ASP A 130 -9.48 6.47 -7.05
CA ASP A 130 -10.42 7.58 -6.92
C ASP A 130 -10.57 8.27 -8.30
N VAL A 131 -11.77 8.26 -8.81
CA VAL A 131 -12.14 8.95 -10.04
C VAL A 131 -13.10 10.11 -9.78
N ALA A 132 -13.52 10.28 -8.52
CA ALA A 132 -14.50 11.29 -8.10
C ALA A 132 -13.84 12.67 -7.97
N ARG A 133 -12.70 12.79 -7.28
CA ARG A 133 -11.98 14.05 -7.13
C ARG A 133 -11.47 14.54 -8.49
N HIS A 134 -10.84 13.65 -9.27
CA HIS A 134 -10.47 13.93 -10.66
C HIS A 134 -10.88 12.78 -11.57
N TYR A 135 -11.55 13.12 -12.66
CA TYR A 135 -11.96 12.14 -13.68
C TYR A 135 -10.71 11.55 -14.38
N ILE A 136 -10.61 10.25 -14.40
CA ILE A 136 -9.57 9.51 -15.14
C ILE A 136 -10.19 8.99 -16.44
N PRO A 137 -9.61 9.29 -17.62
CA PRO A 137 -10.15 8.82 -18.90
C PRO A 137 -10.30 7.31 -18.94
N PHE A 138 -11.36 6.82 -19.57
CA PHE A 138 -11.69 5.40 -19.65
C PHE A 138 -10.54 4.54 -20.19
N ALA A 139 -9.83 5.02 -21.22
CA ALA A 139 -8.67 4.33 -21.78
C ALA A 139 -7.52 4.17 -20.78
N ASP A 140 -7.33 5.17 -19.90
CA ASP A 140 -6.31 5.13 -18.87
C ASP A 140 -6.68 4.14 -17.75
N LEU A 141 -7.98 4.02 -17.40
CA LEU A 141 -8.44 2.98 -16.47
C LEU A 141 -8.19 1.57 -17.04
N LYS A 142 -8.48 1.33 -18.31
CA LYS A 142 -8.21 0.04 -18.96
C LYS A 142 -6.71 -0.29 -18.92
N LYS A 143 -5.85 0.69 -19.22
CA LYS A 143 -4.40 0.53 -19.11
C LYS A 143 -3.95 0.23 -17.68
N PHE A 144 -4.61 0.85 -16.69
CA PHE A 144 -4.32 0.60 -15.28
C PHE A 144 -4.74 -0.81 -14.85
N VAL A 145 -5.87 -1.33 -15.35
CA VAL A 145 -6.28 -2.73 -15.17
C VAL A 145 -5.23 -3.69 -15.77
N GLU A 146 -4.67 -3.40 -16.94
CA GLU A 146 -3.58 -4.19 -17.50
C GLU A 146 -2.33 -4.18 -16.61
N LEU A 147 -1.98 -3.01 -16.06
CA LEU A 147 -0.88 -2.87 -15.12
C LEU A 147 -1.12 -3.71 -13.86
N MET A 148 -2.32 -3.65 -13.29
CA MET A 148 -2.73 -4.46 -12.14
C MET A 148 -2.60 -5.97 -12.42
N SER A 149 -3.09 -6.42 -13.58
CA SER A 149 -3.06 -7.82 -14.00
C SER A 149 -1.64 -8.38 -14.08
N ARG A 150 -0.70 -7.62 -14.67
CA ARG A 150 0.70 -8.02 -14.76
C ARG A 150 1.33 -8.34 -13.42
N TYR A 151 0.95 -7.58 -12.38
CA TYR A 151 1.47 -7.75 -11.02
C TYR A 151 0.51 -8.53 -10.10
N LYS A 152 -0.40 -9.33 -10.69
CA LYS A 152 -1.27 -10.30 -10.02
C LYS A 152 -2.20 -9.71 -8.96
N TYR A 153 -2.62 -8.44 -9.12
CA TYR A 153 -3.75 -7.88 -8.39
C TYR A 153 -5.06 -8.50 -8.89
N ASN A 154 -6.00 -8.73 -7.98
CA ASN A 154 -7.30 -9.32 -8.34
C ASN A 154 -8.52 -8.45 -7.99
N ILE A 155 -8.32 -7.31 -7.34
CA ILE A 155 -9.40 -6.39 -6.97
C ILE A 155 -9.05 -4.96 -7.42
N MET A 156 -9.96 -4.34 -8.17
CA MET A 156 -9.98 -2.89 -8.39
C MET A 156 -11.14 -2.30 -7.59
N HIS A 157 -10.84 -1.52 -6.58
CA HIS A 157 -11.82 -0.72 -5.87
C HIS A 157 -11.98 0.62 -6.61
N LEU A 158 -13.16 0.90 -7.14
CA LEU A 158 -13.44 2.08 -7.95
C LEU A 158 -14.29 3.07 -7.16
N HIS A 159 -13.66 4.14 -6.69
CA HIS A 159 -14.27 5.20 -5.91
C HIS A 159 -14.96 6.21 -6.86
N LEU A 160 -16.28 6.02 -7.04
CA LEU A 160 -17.05 6.65 -8.12
C LEU A 160 -17.73 7.97 -7.73
N THR A 161 -17.88 8.25 -6.44
CA THR A 161 -18.64 9.40 -5.94
C THR A 161 -17.98 10.02 -4.72
N ASP A 162 -17.97 11.36 -4.68
CA ASP A 162 -17.47 12.14 -3.55
C ASP A 162 -18.00 13.59 -3.59
N ASP A 163 -17.53 14.45 -2.70
CA ASP A 163 -17.90 15.87 -2.63
C ASP A 163 -17.56 16.66 -3.91
N GLN A 164 -16.52 16.24 -4.66
CA GLN A 164 -16.03 16.93 -5.85
C GLN A 164 -16.64 16.41 -7.14
N GLY A 165 -17.26 15.22 -7.14
CA GLY A 165 -17.83 14.72 -8.37
C GLY A 165 -18.55 13.38 -8.28
N TRP A 166 -19.45 13.19 -9.23
CA TRP A 166 -20.16 11.94 -9.50
C TRP A 166 -19.73 11.39 -10.85
N ARG A 167 -19.29 10.11 -10.92
CA ARG A 167 -18.66 9.57 -12.13
C ARG A 167 -19.37 8.38 -12.76
N MET A 168 -20.58 8.06 -12.33
CA MET A 168 -21.32 6.93 -12.86
C MET A 168 -22.69 7.35 -13.37
N GLU A 169 -23.06 6.93 -14.59
CA GLU A 169 -24.40 7.13 -15.12
C GLU A 169 -25.44 6.33 -14.33
N ILE A 170 -26.49 7.02 -13.87
CA ILE A 170 -27.66 6.47 -13.18
C ILE A 170 -28.91 6.95 -13.91
N SER A 171 -29.64 6.02 -14.55
CA SER A 171 -30.79 6.35 -15.40
C SER A 171 -31.96 6.92 -14.61
N SER A 172 -32.20 6.45 -13.38
CA SER A 172 -33.25 6.93 -12.50
C SER A 172 -32.96 8.32 -11.92
N TYR A 173 -31.69 8.74 -11.90
CA TYR A 173 -31.26 10.04 -11.37
C TYR A 173 -30.27 10.74 -12.32
N PRO A 174 -30.69 11.18 -13.52
CA PRO A 174 -29.79 11.68 -14.57
C PRO A 174 -29.00 12.94 -14.17
N ARG A 175 -29.57 13.79 -13.28
CA ARG A 175 -28.84 14.97 -12.79
C ARG A 175 -27.57 14.66 -12.03
N LEU A 176 -27.38 13.43 -11.55
CA LEU A 176 -26.11 13.01 -10.90
C LEU A 176 -24.92 13.16 -11.86
N THR A 177 -25.10 12.85 -13.15
CA THR A 177 -24.06 13.09 -14.16
C THR A 177 -24.17 14.46 -14.83
N GLU A 178 -25.37 14.95 -15.08
CA GLU A 178 -25.59 16.29 -15.72
C GLU A 178 -25.05 17.43 -14.85
N VAL A 179 -25.24 17.37 -13.54
CA VAL A 179 -24.85 18.40 -12.57
C VAL A 179 -23.70 17.94 -11.69
N GLY A 180 -23.82 16.75 -11.09
CA GLY A 180 -22.87 16.22 -10.11
C GLY A 180 -21.51 15.87 -10.69
N SER A 181 -21.38 15.67 -12.02
CA SER A 181 -20.07 15.49 -12.67
C SER A 181 -19.21 16.77 -12.67
N GLY A 182 -19.86 17.94 -12.46
CA GLY A 182 -19.20 19.23 -12.58
C GLY A 182 -18.69 19.56 -13.99
N GLY A 183 -19.17 18.84 -15.02
CA GLY A 183 -18.69 18.96 -16.40
C GLY A 183 -17.31 18.34 -16.66
N ASN A 184 -16.73 17.62 -15.68
CA ASN A 184 -15.40 17.04 -15.77
C ASN A 184 -15.36 15.61 -16.34
N GLY A 185 -16.53 15.05 -16.69
CA GLY A 185 -16.66 13.70 -17.23
C GLY A 185 -17.25 12.69 -16.25
N PHE A 186 -17.76 11.62 -16.81
CA PHE A 186 -18.32 10.46 -16.11
C PHE A 186 -18.23 9.25 -17.04
N TYR A 187 -18.49 8.06 -16.51
CA TYR A 187 -18.55 6.82 -17.29
C TYR A 187 -20.00 6.45 -17.55
N THR A 188 -20.30 6.08 -18.79
CA THR A 188 -21.59 5.51 -19.16
C THR A 188 -21.72 4.10 -18.60
N LYS A 189 -22.95 3.59 -18.52
CA LYS A 189 -23.18 2.21 -18.11
C LYS A 189 -22.48 1.21 -19.02
N GLU A 190 -22.46 1.49 -20.31
CA GLU A 190 -21.80 0.66 -21.31
C GLU A 190 -20.29 0.63 -21.11
N GLU A 191 -19.66 1.78 -20.85
CA GLU A 191 -18.22 1.84 -20.53
C GLU A 191 -17.91 1.08 -19.24
N LEU A 192 -18.70 1.21 -18.20
CA LEU A 192 -18.50 0.47 -16.95
C LEU A 192 -18.67 -1.05 -17.15
N LYS A 193 -19.68 -1.49 -17.91
CA LYS A 193 -19.85 -2.91 -18.26
C LYS A 193 -18.68 -3.43 -19.10
N GLU A 194 -18.17 -2.63 -20.03
CA GLU A 194 -16.97 -2.96 -20.79
C GLU A 194 -15.74 -3.09 -19.88
N LEU A 195 -15.56 -2.16 -18.95
CA LEU A 195 -14.46 -2.20 -17.98
C LEU A 195 -14.53 -3.44 -17.08
N VAL A 196 -15.72 -3.77 -16.58
CA VAL A 196 -15.99 -4.97 -15.77
C VAL A 196 -15.61 -6.23 -16.54
N LYS A 197 -16.07 -6.36 -17.78
CA LYS A 197 -15.72 -7.51 -18.64
C LYS A 197 -14.22 -7.59 -18.88
N PHE A 198 -13.60 -6.46 -19.24
CA PHE A 198 -12.17 -6.38 -19.50
C PHE A 198 -11.31 -6.75 -18.28
N ALA A 199 -11.74 -6.34 -17.08
CA ALA A 199 -11.10 -6.68 -15.81
C ALA A 199 -11.29 -8.17 -15.48
N ALA A 200 -12.50 -8.71 -15.66
CA ALA A 200 -12.80 -10.13 -15.40
C ALA A 200 -11.97 -11.08 -16.27
N GLU A 201 -11.73 -10.74 -17.54
CA GLU A 201 -10.83 -11.49 -18.44
C GLU A 201 -9.38 -11.55 -17.92
N ARG A 202 -9.04 -10.73 -16.91
CA ARG A 202 -7.73 -10.62 -16.26
C ARG A 202 -7.75 -11.03 -14.79
N ASN A 203 -8.79 -11.77 -14.38
CA ASN A 203 -9.05 -12.16 -12.99
C ASN A 203 -9.09 -10.96 -12.02
N ILE A 204 -9.60 -9.82 -12.46
CA ILE A 204 -9.78 -8.63 -11.63
C ILE A 204 -11.28 -8.36 -11.46
N THR A 205 -11.72 -8.36 -10.20
CA THR A 205 -13.08 -7.95 -9.83
C THR A 205 -13.10 -6.47 -9.52
N ILE A 206 -14.08 -5.74 -10.09
CA ILE A 206 -14.29 -4.32 -9.76
C ILE A 206 -15.32 -4.21 -8.65
N ILE A 207 -14.93 -3.62 -7.52
CA ILE A 207 -15.81 -3.26 -6.41
C ILE A 207 -16.12 -1.76 -6.51
N PRO A 208 -17.37 -1.37 -6.80
CA PRO A 208 -17.74 0.03 -6.88
C PRO A 208 -18.00 0.62 -5.50
N GLU A 209 -17.66 1.91 -5.31
CA GLU A 209 -17.97 2.68 -4.10
C GLU A 209 -18.99 3.78 -4.36
N LEU A 210 -19.97 3.82 -3.48
CA LEU A 210 -20.97 4.89 -3.33
C LEU A 210 -20.82 5.48 -1.93
N GLU A 211 -20.36 6.70 -1.82
CA GLU A 211 -20.16 7.38 -0.54
C GLU A 211 -21.47 7.75 0.15
N LEU A 212 -21.62 7.34 1.41
CA LEU A 212 -22.82 7.48 2.24
C LEU A 212 -22.47 7.55 3.75
N PRO A 213 -23.14 8.40 4.54
CA PRO A 213 -23.95 9.53 4.15
C PRO A 213 -23.13 10.80 3.94
N GLY A 214 -21.84 10.80 4.30
CA GLY A 214 -20.83 11.84 4.04
C GLY A 214 -20.38 11.85 2.60
N HIS A 215 -19.43 12.74 2.25
CA HIS A 215 -18.82 12.84 0.92
C HIS A 215 -19.83 12.82 -0.24
N SER A 216 -20.99 13.50 -0.02
CA SER A 216 -22.17 13.39 -0.88
C SER A 216 -22.54 14.69 -1.59
N MET A 217 -21.63 15.70 -1.63
CA MET A 217 -21.96 17.00 -2.22
C MET A 217 -22.31 16.92 -3.70
N ALA A 218 -21.76 15.97 -4.46
CA ALA A 218 -22.16 15.77 -5.85
C ALA A 218 -23.64 15.36 -5.97
N ALA A 219 -24.11 14.46 -5.10
CA ALA A 219 -25.52 14.09 -5.02
C ALA A 219 -26.38 15.26 -4.54
N LEU A 220 -25.97 15.98 -3.50
CA LEU A 220 -26.70 17.13 -2.95
C LEU A 220 -26.77 18.31 -3.92
N THR A 221 -25.72 18.55 -4.69
CA THR A 221 -25.75 19.60 -5.74
C THR A 221 -26.71 19.23 -6.84
N SER A 222 -26.84 17.95 -7.15
CA SER A 222 -27.75 17.41 -8.15
C SER A 222 -29.20 17.39 -7.67
N TYR A 223 -29.45 17.01 -6.42
CA TYR A 223 -30.77 16.86 -5.78
C TYR A 223 -30.74 17.47 -4.38
N PRO A 224 -30.89 18.81 -4.28
CA PRO A 224 -30.78 19.54 -3.02
C PRO A 224 -31.76 19.10 -1.93
N GLU A 225 -32.90 18.53 -2.32
CA GLU A 225 -33.92 17.98 -1.42
C GLU A 225 -33.43 16.81 -0.56
N PHE A 226 -32.35 16.15 -0.94
CA PHE A 226 -31.72 15.07 -0.16
C PHE A 226 -30.91 15.57 1.04
N GLY A 227 -30.56 16.86 1.07
CA GLY A 227 -29.84 17.45 2.19
C GLY A 227 -30.76 17.98 3.29
N CYS A 228 -30.17 18.25 4.45
CA CYS A 228 -30.91 18.79 5.61
C CYS A 228 -31.46 20.20 5.41
N THR A 229 -30.75 21.05 4.63
CA THR A 229 -31.11 22.47 4.43
C THR A 229 -31.91 22.72 3.15
N GLY A 230 -31.93 21.73 2.22
CA GLY A 230 -32.57 21.89 0.90
C GLY A 230 -31.77 22.76 -0.07
N GLY A 231 -30.55 23.09 0.25
CA GLY A 231 -29.61 23.83 -0.60
C GLY A 231 -29.81 25.35 -0.58
N PRO A 232 -29.26 26.08 -1.56
CA PRO A 232 -28.46 25.54 -2.68
C PRO A 232 -27.10 24.99 -2.25
N TYR A 233 -26.67 23.91 -2.88
CA TYR A 233 -25.36 23.28 -2.67
C TYR A 233 -24.46 23.51 -3.88
N LYS A 234 -23.14 23.35 -3.66
CA LYS A 234 -22.13 23.41 -4.72
C LYS A 234 -21.13 22.27 -4.51
N LEU A 235 -20.58 21.76 -5.61
CA LEU A 235 -19.47 20.82 -5.56
C LEU A 235 -18.32 21.43 -4.75
N LEU A 236 -17.64 20.61 -3.97
CA LEU A 236 -16.47 21.05 -3.24
C LEU A 236 -15.30 21.26 -4.22
N GLU A 237 -14.61 22.38 -4.08
CA GLU A 237 -13.38 22.67 -4.83
C GLU A 237 -12.17 22.36 -3.97
N GLY A 238 -11.29 21.45 -4.45
CA GLY A 238 -10.08 21.04 -3.73
C GLY A 238 -10.32 19.97 -2.67
N ALA A 239 -9.33 19.79 -1.80
CA ALA A 239 -9.39 18.82 -0.70
C ALA A 239 -10.23 19.34 0.46
N GLY A 240 -10.88 18.44 1.19
CA GLY A 240 -11.65 18.77 2.39
C GLY A 240 -12.87 17.89 2.56
N ILE A 241 -13.60 18.13 3.64
CA ILE A 241 -14.83 17.41 4.02
C ILE A 241 -15.95 18.43 4.12
N SER A 242 -17.07 18.18 3.46
CA SER A 242 -18.27 19.02 3.57
C SER A 242 -19.00 18.76 4.89
N GLU A 243 -19.52 19.83 5.52
CA GLU A 243 -20.44 19.68 6.64
C GLU A 243 -21.86 19.25 6.22
N ASP A 244 -22.20 19.39 4.93
CA ASP A 244 -23.48 18.99 4.39
C ASP A 244 -23.41 17.55 3.87
N ILE A 245 -24.29 16.72 4.40
CA ILE A 245 -24.38 15.28 4.15
C ILE A 245 -25.83 14.92 3.82
N LEU A 246 -26.06 13.71 3.30
CA LEU A 246 -27.42 13.20 3.08
C LEU A 246 -28.26 13.26 4.36
N CYS A 247 -29.53 13.63 4.24
CA CYS A 247 -30.42 13.80 5.38
C CYS A 247 -30.92 12.44 5.92
N GLY A 248 -30.43 12.00 7.08
CA GLY A 248 -30.85 10.73 7.70
C GLY A 248 -32.33 10.63 8.09
N GLY A 249 -33.02 11.79 8.16
CA GLY A 249 -34.45 11.85 8.45
C GLY A 249 -35.33 11.94 7.21
N ASN A 250 -34.78 12.00 6.00
CA ASN A 250 -35.54 12.09 4.77
C ASN A 250 -35.76 10.72 4.12
N PRO A 251 -36.97 10.14 4.08
CA PRO A 251 -37.21 8.83 3.51
C PRO A 251 -36.85 8.71 2.01
N GLU A 252 -36.93 9.82 1.24
CA GLU A 252 -36.57 9.84 -0.17
C GLU A 252 -35.08 9.57 -0.40
N VAL A 253 -34.24 9.79 0.61
CA VAL A 253 -32.82 9.43 0.56
C VAL A 253 -32.65 7.91 0.48
N MET A 254 -33.46 7.13 1.21
CA MET A 254 -33.41 5.66 1.12
C MET A 254 -33.93 5.15 -0.23
N ASN A 255 -34.95 5.80 -0.81
CA ASN A 255 -35.43 5.48 -2.17
C ASN A 255 -34.36 5.76 -3.22
N TYR A 256 -33.65 6.88 -3.07
CA TYR A 256 -32.50 7.23 -3.92
C TYR A 256 -31.39 6.18 -3.82
N ILE A 257 -30.98 5.80 -2.61
CA ILE A 257 -29.93 4.82 -2.38
C ILE A 257 -30.33 3.45 -2.96
N ASP A 258 -31.58 3.03 -2.77
CA ASP A 258 -32.11 1.77 -3.31
C ASP A 258 -32.03 1.73 -4.84
N ALA A 259 -32.42 2.79 -5.51
CA ALA A 259 -32.34 2.88 -6.96
C ALA A 259 -30.88 2.89 -7.46
N VAL A 260 -29.99 3.63 -6.80
CA VAL A 260 -28.56 3.70 -7.19
C VAL A 260 -27.88 2.34 -6.99
N ILE A 261 -28.04 1.72 -5.83
CA ILE A 261 -27.46 0.39 -5.57
C ILE A 261 -28.05 -0.66 -6.53
N GLY A 262 -29.33 -0.56 -6.86
CA GLY A 262 -29.97 -1.41 -7.86
C GLY A 262 -29.30 -1.32 -9.22
N GLU A 263 -29.09 -0.10 -9.74
CA GLU A 263 -28.41 0.11 -11.02
C GLU A 263 -26.91 -0.29 -10.96
N MET A 264 -26.24 -0.07 -9.83
CA MET A 264 -24.87 -0.56 -9.62
C MET A 264 -24.81 -2.09 -9.67
N ALA A 265 -25.79 -2.77 -9.07
CA ALA A 265 -25.83 -4.23 -9.06
C ALA A 265 -26.00 -4.84 -10.46
N GLU A 266 -26.65 -4.12 -11.39
CA GLU A 266 -26.78 -4.52 -12.80
C GLU A 266 -25.48 -4.38 -13.59
N ILE A 267 -24.60 -3.46 -13.17
CA ILE A 267 -23.32 -3.17 -13.85
C ILE A 267 -22.21 -4.02 -13.27
N PHE A 268 -22.12 -4.11 -11.95
CA PHE A 268 -21.02 -4.73 -11.23
C PHE A 268 -21.43 -6.08 -10.63
N PRO A 269 -20.93 -7.21 -11.16
CA PRO A 269 -21.25 -8.55 -10.65
C PRO A 269 -20.59 -8.87 -9.31
N ALA A 270 -19.69 -8.04 -8.81
CA ALA A 270 -19.03 -8.22 -7.52
C ALA A 270 -20.03 -8.52 -6.41
N GLU A 271 -19.66 -9.41 -5.48
CA GLU A 271 -20.47 -9.75 -4.30
C GLU A 271 -20.69 -8.52 -3.39
N TYR A 272 -19.79 -7.55 -3.45
CA TYR A 272 -19.75 -6.40 -2.57
C TYR A 272 -20.00 -5.09 -3.31
N VAL A 273 -20.62 -4.14 -2.60
CA VAL A 273 -20.59 -2.71 -2.87
C VAL A 273 -19.93 -2.01 -1.69
N HIS A 274 -19.00 -1.10 -1.96
CA HIS A 274 -18.42 -0.26 -0.91
C HIS A 274 -19.32 0.96 -0.70
N ILE A 275 -19.63 1.28 0.56
CA ILE A 275 -20.59 2.34 0.91
C ILE A 275 -19.95 3.56 1.57
N GLY A 276 -18.60 3.62 1.62
CA GLY A 276 -17.87 4.64 2.35
C GLY A 276 -18.09 4.54 3.86
N GLY A 277 -18.71 5.55 4.43
CA GLY A 277 -19.09 5.61 5.85
C GLY A 277 -18.08 6.33 6.72
N ASP A 278 -17.04 6.89 6.12
CA ASP A 278 -15.99 7.64 6.80
C ASP A 278 -16.36 9.12 6.98
N GLU A 279 -15.66 9.75 7.91
CA GLU A 279 -15.59 11.20 8.11
C GLU A 279 -16.96 11.92 8.06
N CYS A 280 -18.03 11.31 8.59
CA CYS A 280 -19.38 11.83 8.52
C CYS A 280 -19.65 12.91 9.60
N PRO A 281 -19.78 14.21 9.23
CA PRO A 281 -20.05 15.26 10.21
C PRO A 281 -21.54 15.39 10.52
N LEU A 282 -21.96 14.86 11.66
CA LEU A 282 -23.36 14.82 12.09
C LEU A 282 -23.95 16.18 12.54
N GLY A 283 -23.18 17.26 12.47
CA GLY A 283 -23.59 18.59 12.95
C GLY A 283 -24.88 19.14 12.31
N ARG A 284 -25.17 18.83 11.05
CA ARG A 284 -26.43 19.22 10.40
C ARG A 284 -27.62 18.43 10.94
N TRP A 285 -27.45 17.15 11.25
CA TRP A 285 -28.53 16.30 11.75
C TRP A 285 -29.04 16.74 13.11
N THR A 286 -28.15 17.27 13.98
CA THR A 286 -28.55 17.77 15.33
C THR A 286 -29.54 18.94 15.27
N LYS A 287 -29.66 19.62 14.13
CA LYS A 287 -30.52 20.81 13.94
C LYS A 287 -31.60 20.58 12.89
N CYS A 288 -31.59 19.47 12.19
CA CYS A 288 -32.54 19.18 11.11
C CYS A 288 -33.87 18.67 11.66
N PRO A 289 -35.01 19.34 11.40
CA PRO A 289 -36.31 18.88 11.89
C PRO A 289 -36.67 17.45 11.43
N LYS A 290 -36.29 17.06 10.20
CA LYS A 290 -36.55 15.73 9.65
C LYS A 290 -35.74 14.67 10.43
N CYS A 291 -34.44 14.92 10.71
CA CYS A 291 -33.59 14.00 11.46
C CYS A 291 -34.09 13.86 12.92
N LEU A 292 -34.42 14.97 13.57
CA LEU A 292 -34.97 14.95 14.93
C LEU A 292 -36.31 14.22 15.03
N ALA A 293 -37.19 14.42 14.05
CA ALA A 293 -38.46 13.70 13.97
C ALA A 293 -38.24 12.19 13.77
N ARG A 294 -37.26 11.79 12.94
CA ARG A 294 -36.94 10.39 12.71
C ARG A 294 -36.34 9.72 13.94
N ILE A 295 -35.47 10.43 14.68
CA ILE A 295 -34.95 9.98 15.97
C ILE A 295 -36.09 9.69 16.95
N ALA A 296 -37.04 10.64 17.06
CA ALA A 296 -38.19 10.48 17.96
C ALA A 296 -39.11 9.33 17.53
N GLU A 297 -39.38 9.19 16.23
CA GLU A 297 -40.21 8.12 15.66
C GLU A 297 -39.62 6.74 15.95
N LEU A 298 -38.32 6.58 15.78
CA LEU A 298 -37.61 5.32 15.98
C LEU A 298 -37.20 5.06 17.46
N GLY A 299 -37.42 6.02 18.35
CA GLY A 299 -37.01 5.93 19.74
C GLY A 299 -35.50 5.88 19.95
N LEU A 300 -34.74 6.51 19.05
CA LEU A 300 -33.27 6.57 19.12
C LEU A 300 -32.83 7.63 20.14
N SER A 301 -31.62 7.49 20.68
CA SER A 301 -31.09 8.39 21.70
C SER A 301 -30.59 9.72 21.14
N ASP A 302 -29.96 9.69 19.96
CA ASP A 302 -29.26 10.82 19.35
C ASP A 302 -28.95 10.61 17.86
N VAL A 303 -28.19 11.54 17.27
CA VAL A 303 -27.80 11.50 15.84
C VAL A 303 -26.80 10.38 15.52
N VAL A 304 -26.04 9.90 16.51
CA VAL A 304 -25.11 8.78 16.31
C VAL A 304 -25.89 7.48 16.14
N GLU A 305 -26.96 7.31 16.93
CA GLU A 305 -27.88 6.16 16.72
C GLU A 305 -28.64 6.27 15.39
N LEU A 306 -28.93 7.49 14.92
CA LEU A 306 -29.53 7.70 13.60
C LEU A 306 -28.55 7.32 12.49
N GLU A 307 -27.25 7.62 12.63
CA GLU A 307 -26.21 7.18 11.68
C GLU A 307 -26.10 5.66 11.65
N ARG A 308 -26.08 5.01 12.81
CA ARG A 308 -26.09 3.54 12.90
C ARG A 308 -27.33 2.94 12.23
N TYR A 309 -28.49 3.56 12.45
CA TYR A 309 -29.73 3.16 11.77
C TYR A 309 -29.61 3.32 10.26
N PHE A 310 -29.12 4.48 9.79
CA PHE A 310 -28.92 4.77 8.37
C PHE A 310 -28.06 3.71 7.69
N ILE A 311 -26.90 3.41 8.25
CA ILE A 311 -25.96 2.42 7.70
C ILE A 311 -26.58 1.01 7.68
N ARG A 312 -27.36 0.63 8.70
CA ARG A 312 -28.08 -0.67 8.69
C ARG A 312 -29.13 -0.74 7.58
N GLU A 313 -29.89 0.33 7.37
CA GLU A 313 -30.86 0.41 6.25
C GLU A 313 -30.15 0.25 4.90
N VAL A 314 -28.99 0.92 4.73
CA VAL A 314 -28.16 0.78 3.52
C VAL A 314 -27.71 -0.68 3.31
N ALA A 315 -27.29 -1.34 4.39
CA ALA A 315 -26.90 -2.76 4.32
C ALA A 315 -28.07 -3.66 3.91
N GLU A 316 -29.30 -3.38 4.40
CA GLU A 316 -30.51 -4.11 4.01
C GLU A 316 -30.89 -3.81 2.55
N ILE A 317 -30.74 -2.57 2.11
CA ILE A 317 -30.93 -2.19 0.69
C ILE A 317 -29.96 -3.02 -0.17
N ALA A 318 -28.67 -2.99 0.13
CA ALA A 318 -27.67 -3.77 -0.60
C ALA A 318 -28.05 -5.28 -0.66
N SER A 319 -28.48 -5.83 0.47
CA SER A 319 -28.92 -7.24 0.56
C SER A 319 -30.10 -7.55 -0.35
N ARG A 320 -31.08 -6.63 -0.50
CA ARG A 320 -32.21 -6.82 -1.44
C ARG A 320 -31.77 -6.93 -2.90
N HIS A 321 -30.65 -6.27 -3.23
CA HIS A 321 -30.03 -6.36 -4.56
C HIS A 321 -28.95 -7.46 -4.65
N GLY A 322 -28.92 -8.39 -3.67
CA GLY A 322 -27.99 -9.52 -3.66
C GLY A 322 -26.54 -9.12 -3.37
N LYS A 323 -26.32 -7.94 -2.78
CA LYS A 323 -24.99 -7.43 -2.44
C LYS A 323 -24.75 -7.45 -0.94
N LYS A 324 -23.47 -7.57 -0.55
CA LYS A 324 -22.97 -7.30 0.80
C LYS A 324 -22.26 -5.97 0.80
N ILE A 325 -22.12 -5.36 1.97
CA ILE A 325 -21.43 -4.09 2.06
C ILE A 325 -19.97 -4.24 2.51
N ILE A 326 -19.13 -3.39 1.98
CA ILE A 326 -17.84 -2.99 2.54
C ILE A 326 -17.97 -1.53 2.97
N GLY A 327 -17.28 -1.12 4.00
CA GLY A 327 -17.11 0.30 4.32
C GLY A 327 -15.90 0.52 5.20
N TRP A 328 -15.54 1.77 5.35
CA TRP A 328 -14.37 2.16 6.13
C TRP A 328 -14.51 1.73 7.60
N ASP A 329 -13.45 1.81 8.39
CA ASP A 329 -13.45 1.24 9.75
C ASP A 329 -14.34 1.99 10.76
N GLU A 330 -15.00 3.08 10.38
CA GLU A 330 -16.12 3.71 11.08
C GLU A 330 -17.31 2.75 11.26
N LEU A 331 -17.52 1.84 10.32
CA LEU A 331 -18.55 0.79 10.39
C LEU A 331 -18.47 -0.10 11.63
N LEU A 332 -17.32 -0.18 12.29
CA LEU A 332 -17.15 -0.94 13.54
C LEU A 332 -18.16 -0.51 14.63
N ASN A 333 -18.56 0.75 14.61
CA ASN A 333 -19.48 1.30 15.58
C ASN A 333 -20.96 1.28 15.15
N CYS A 334 -21.25 0.84 13.92
CA CYS A 334 -22.60 0.95 13.32
C CYS A 334 -23.48 -0.28 13.51
N GLY A 335 -22.97 -1.38 14.07
CA GLY A 335 -23.77 -2.61 14.28
C GLY A 335 -24.24 -3.25 12.99
N VAL A 336 -23.41 -3.20 11.95
CA VAL A 336 -23.69 -3.79 10.63
C VAL A 336 -23.77 -5.32 10.67
N PRO A 337 -24.42 -5.98 9.67
CA PRO A 337 -24.47 -7.44 9.57
C PRO A 337 -23.09 -8.09 9.61
N GLU A 338 -23.01 -9.33 10.10
CA GLU A 338 -21.75 -10.10 10.14
C GLU A 338 -21.15 -10.35 8.76
N SER A 339 -21.99 -10.37 7.73
CA SER A 339 -21.56 -10.50 6.33
C SER A 339 -20.82 -9.28 5.77
N SER A 340 -20.88 -8.13 6.47
CA SER A 340 -20.18 -6.91 6.10
C SER A 340 -18.68 -7.04 6.31
N VAL A 341 -17.90 -6.36 5.47
CA VAL A 341 -16.45 -6.30 5.56
C VAL A 341 -16.02 -4.90 6.00
N VAL A 342 -15.11 -4.84 6.94
CA VAL A 342 -14.51 -3.57 7.41
C VAL A 342 -13.23 -3.29 6.65
N MET A 343 -13.15 -2.14 5.99
CA MET A 343 -11.92 -1.68 5.33
C MET A 343 -11.20 -0.69 6.26
N SER A 344 -10.07 -1.12 6.81
CA SER A 344 -9.37 -0.35 7.85
C SER A 344 -8.27 0.52 7.25
N TRP A 345 -8.40 1.86 7.42
CA TRP A 345 -7.47 2.84 6.91
C TRP A 345 -6.62 3.55 7.98
N ARG A 346 -7.13 3.65 9.22
CA ARG A 346 -6.49 4.37 10.34
C ARG A 346 -5.34 3.59 11.02
N GLY A 347 -4.60 2.80 10.26
CA GLY A 347 -3.53 1.93 10.74
C GLY A 347 -4.02 0.50 10.97
N ASN A 348 -3.25 -0.28 11.74
CA ASN A 348 -3.57 -1.70 11.95
C ASN A 348 -4.68 -1.91 13.00
N TYR A 349 -4.93 -0.91 13.85
CA TYR A 349 -5.87 -1.03 14.97
C TYR A 349 -7.29 -1.39 14.53
N GLY A 350 -7.82 -0.70 13.52
CA GLY A 350 -9.17 -0.98 13.02
C GLY A 350 -9.32 -2.40 12.49
N ALA A 351 -8.34 -2.89 11.73
CA ALA A 351 -8.34 -4.24 11.20
C ALA A 351 -8.26 -5.31 12.30
N LEU A 352 -7.39 -5.10 13.29
CA LEU A 352 -7.27 -6.02 14.43
C LEU A 352 -8.53 -6.02 15.30
N THR A 353 -9.11 -4.85 15.56
CA THR A 353 -10.39 -4.74 16.29
C THR A 353 -11.53 -5.43 15.53
N ALA A 354 -11.62 -5.25 14.20
CA ALA A 354 -12.60 -5.95 13.38
C ALA A 354 -12.45 -7.48 13.52
N ALA A 355 -11.21 -7.98 13.40
CA ALA A 355 -10.90 -9.39 13.53
C ALA A 355 -11.23 -9.96 14.92
N GLU A 356 -10.94 -9.23 15.98
CA GLU A 356 -11.28 -9.60 17.36
C GLU A 356 -12.80 -9.66 17.59
N LEU A 357 -13.56 -8.81 16.90
CA LEU A 357 -15.03 -8.84 16.87
C LEU A 357 -15.62 -9.90 15.93
N GLY A 358 -14.78 -10.77 15.36
CA GLY A 358 -15.19 -11.81 14.41
C GLY A 358 -15.62 -11.27 13.05
N ARG A 359 -15.22 -10.05 12.69
CA ARG A 359 -15.52 -9.41 11.40
C ARG A 359 -14.42 -9.68 10.39
N ARG A 360 -14.81 -9.84 9.13
CA ARG A 360 -13.87 -9.87 8.01
C ARG A 360 -13.36 -8.46 7.74
N THR A 361 -12.07 -8.33 7.45
CA THR A 361 -11.43 -7.02 7.27
C THR A 361 -10.40 -7.02 6.15
N ILE A 362 -10.23 -5.85 5.54
CA ILE A 362 -9.21 -5.53 4.54
C ILE A 362 -8.39 -4.38 5.10
N SER A 363 -7.07 -4.47 5.05
CA SER A 363 -6.21 -3.39 5.52
C SER A 363 -5.84 -2.44 4.39
N THR A 364 -5.98 -1.14 4.64
CA THR A 364 -5.58 -0.05 3.75
C THR A 364 -4.81 1.03 4.52
N SER A 365 -4.00 0.61 5.48
CA SER A 365 -3.34 1.50 6.44
C SER A 365 -2.64 2.70 5.77
N TYR A 366 -3.06 3.92 6.14
CA TYR A 366 -2.50 5.16 5.60
C TYR A 366 -0.97 5.27 5.80
N SER A 367 -0.42 4.52 6.74
CA SER A 367 1.02 4.55 7.02
C SER A 367 1.89 3.86 5.96
N HIS A 368 1.32 2.94 5.15
CA HIS A 368 2.02 2.12 4.17
C HIS A 368 1.36 2.09 2.79
N LEU A 369 0.03 2.30 2.72
CA LEU A 369 -0.79 1.91 1.57
C LEU A 369 -1.49 3.10 0.89
N TYR A 370 -1.28 4.34 1.33
CA TYR A 370 -1.80 5.55 0.67
C TYR A 370 -0.83 6.00 -0.42
N PHE A 371 -1.04 5.51 -1.63
CA PHE A 371 -0.16 5.75 -2.77
C PHE A 371 -0.38 7.12 -3.45
N ASP A 372 -1.33 7.91 -3.00
CA ASP A 372 -1.45 9.33 -3.31
C ASP A 372 -0.38 10.18 -2.61
N TYR A 373 0.19 9.72 -1.48
CA TYR A 373 1.28 10.41 -0.79
C TYR A 373 2.54 10.51 -1.66
N ALA A 374 3.47 11.40 -1.26
CA ALA A 374 4.78 11.48 -1.89
C ALA A 374 5.52 10.15 -1.84
N GLN A 375 6.31 9.86 -2.86
CA GLN A 375 7.19 8.70 -2.88
C GLN A 375 8.60 9.01 -2.35
N GLY A 376 8.94 10.29 -2.26
CA GLY A 376 10.22 10.77 -1.75
C GLY A 376 10.11 12.19 -1.20
N LYS A 377 11.09 12.58 -0.39
CA LYS A 377 11.16 13.93 0.21
C LYS A 377 11.90 14.89 -0.73
N THR A 378 11.29 15.24 -1.84
CA THR A 378 11.85 16.23 -2.77
C THR A 378 10.86 17.36 -2.99
N LYS A 379 11.36 18.56 -3.32
CA LYS A 379 10.49 19.71 -3.63
C LYS A 379 9.77 19.58 -4.98
N GLU A 380 10.21 18.64 -5.80
CA GLU A 380 9.68 18.38 -7.14
C GLU A 380 8.62 17.26 -7.14
N GLU A 381 8.41 16.62 -6.00
CA GLU A 381 7.41 15.58 -5.86
C GLU A 381 6.00 16.19 -5.81
N TYR A 382 5.12 15.69 -6.66
CA TYR A 382 3.70 16.02 -6.55
C TYR A 382 3.11 15.32 -5.31
N ALA A 383 2.87 16.08 -4.25
CA ALA A 383 2.16 15.56 -3.10
C ALA A 383 1.41 16.68 -2.39
N PRO A 384 0.12 16.53 -2.17
CA PRO A 384 -0.57 17.29 -1.15
C PRO A 384 -0.06 16.83 0.21
N GLY A 385 0.47 17.76 1.00
CA GLY A 385 0.89 17.48 2.38
C GLY A 385 2.33 16.97 2.55
N ALA A 386 2.68 16.69 3.82
CA ALA A 386 4.03 16.32 4.24
C ALA A 386 4.28 14.80 4.30
N SER A 387 3.27 13.99 4.01
CA SER A 387 3.35 12.53 4.15
C SER A 387 4.07 11.88 2.98
N CYS A 388 4.87 10.86 3.28
CA CYS A 388 5.69 10.17 2.30
C CYS A 388 5.66 8.65 2.56
N ILE A 389 5.37 7.89 1.51
CA ILE A 389 5.47 6.43 1.50
C ILE A 389 6.43 6.05 0.39
N SER A 390 7.64 5.63 0.76
CA SER A 390 8.65 5.16 -0.17
C SER A 390 8.31 3.75 -0.69
N THR A 391 9.00 3.32 -1.75
CA THR A 391 8.93 1.95 -2.25
C THR A 391 9.30 0.93 -1.17
N ARG A 392 10.35 1.22 -0.38
CA ARG A 392 10.76 0.38 0.75
C ARG A 392 9.66 0.25 1.80
N ARG A 393 8.96 1.36 2.11
CA ARG A 393 7.89 1.35 3.09
C ARG A 393 6.69 0.53 2.59
N ALA A 394 6.30 0.65 1.33
CA ALA A 394 5.28 -0.21 0.74
C ALA A 394 5.70 -1.69 0.73
N TYR A 395 6.97 -1.97 0.40
CA TYR A 395 7.54 -3.32 0.43
C TYR A 395 7.58 -3.95 1.82
N SER A 396 7.80 -3.13 2.86
CA SER A 396 7.86 -3.60 4.25
C SER A 396 6.48 -3.90 4.86
N TYR A 397 5.39 -3.63 4.14
CA TYR A 397 4.05 -3.90 4.63
C TYR A 397 3.88 -5.39 4.97
N ASP A 398 3.38 -5.67 6.18
CA ASP A 398 3.06 -7.02 6.62
C ASP A 398 1.54 -7.26 6.55
N PRO A 399 1.05 -8.09 5.59
CA PRO A 399 -0.38 -8.38 5.46
C PRO A 399 -0.93 -9.23 6.60
N THR A 400 -0.08 -9.84 7.42
CA THR A 400 -0.51 -10.60 8.60
C THR A 400 -0.81 -9.73 9.81
N LEU A 401 -0.36 -8.47 9.81
CA LEU A 401 -0.43 -7.54 10.93
C LEU A 401 0.14 -8.14 12.23
N ASP A 402 1.23 -8.90 12.14
CA ASP A 402 1.81 -9.69 13.25
C ASP A 402 0.85 -10.74 13.85
N ARG A 403 -0.19 -11.13 13.12
CA ARG A 403 -1.22 -12.11 13.51
C ARG A 403 -1.50 -13.11 12.37
N PRO A 404 -0.54 -13.96 11.99
CA PRO A 404 -0.67 -14.85 10.82
C PRO A 404 -1.88 -15.80 10.92
N GLY A 405 -2.32 -16.18 12.11
CA GLY A 405 -3.50 -17.02 12.31
C GLY A 405 -4.84 -16.37 11.93
N LEU A 406 -4.87 -15.06 11.68
CA LEU A 406 -6.08 -14.36 11.22
C LEU A 406 -6.17 -14.31 9.69
N LEU A 407 -5.08 -14.61 8.97
CA LEU A 407 -5.05 -14.59 7.52
C LEU A 407 -6.02 -15.61 6.92
N GLY A 408 -6.79 -15.18 5.92
CA GLY A 408 -7.81 -16.00 5.27
C GLY A 408 -9.09 -16.21 6.08
N TYR A 409 -9.03 -16.07 7.40
CA TYR A 409 -10.21 -16.15 8.27
C TYR A 409 -10.88 -14.78 8.48
N ALA A 410 -10.17 -13.84 9.07
CA ALA A 410 -10.64 -12.47 9.31
C ALA A 410 -9.90 -11.44 8.44
N LEU A 411 -8.59 -11.55 8.30
CA LEU A 411 -7.80 -10.71 7.40
C LEU A 411 -7.85 -11.27 5.99
N LEU A 412 -8.55 -10.58 5.08
CA LEU A 412 -8.71 -11.02 3.68
C LEU A 412 -7.48 -10.67 2.83
N GLY A 413 -6.78 -9.61 3.20
CA GLY A 413 -5.64 -9.07 2.49
C GLY A 413 -5.53 -7.56 2.65
N ALA A 414 -4.98 -6.90 1.64
CA ALA A 414 -4.76 -5.47 1.70
C ALA A 414 -4.94 -4.77 0.34
N GLN A 415 -5.05 -3.44 0.41
CA GLN A 415 -5.27 -2.57 -0.73
C GLN A 415 -4.42 -1.31 -0.64
N GLY A 416 -3.80 -0.92 -1.75
CA GLY A 416 -3.19 0.39 -1.92
C GLY A 416 -4.21 1.40 -2.43
N ASN A 417 -4.26 2.60 -1.82
CA ASN A 417 -5.22 3.64 -2.17
C ASN A 417 -4.56 4.76 -2.99
N LEU A 418 -5.25 5.21 -4.04
CA LEU A 418 -4.84 6.28 -4.92
C LEU A 418 -5.93 7.37 -4.91
N TRP A 419 -5.97 8.16 -3.83
CA TRP A 419 -6.83 9.33 -3.71
C TRP A 419 -6.42 10.39 -4.73
N SER A 420 -7.38 10.99 -5.42
CA SER A 420 -7.10 11.76 -6.62
C SER A 420 -7.10 13.28 -6.44
N GLU A 421 -7.04 13.82 -5.22
CA GLU A 421 -6.88 15.27 -5.02
C GLU A 421 -5.62 15.82 -5.71
N GLY A 422 -4.56 15.02 -5.77
CA GLY A 422 -3.31 15.31 -6.48
C GLY A 422 -3.08 14.45 -7.72
N ILE A 423 -4.08 13.73 -8.23
CA ILE A 423 -3.98 12.82 -9.38
C ILE A 423 -4.99 13.25 -10.44
N TRP A 424 -4.60 14.11 -11.36
CA TRP A 424 -5.48 14.72 -12.38
C TRP A 424 -5.38 14.06 -13.77
N SER A 425 -4.70 12.93 -13.91
CA SER A 425 -4.57 12.23 -15.19
C SER A 425 -4.14 10.77 -14.99
N GLY A 426 -4.37 9.91 -15.99
CA GLY A 426 -3.91 8.53 -15.98
C GLY A 426 -2.39 8.40 -15.85
N ARG A 427 -1.63 9.32 -16.42
CA ARG A 427 -0.16 9.34 -16.26
C ARG A 427 0.27 9.64 -14.81
N MET A 428 -0.44 10.55 -14.14
CA MET A 428 -0.18 10.83 -12.72
C MET A 428 -0.59 9.64 -11.86
N LEU A 429 -1.69 8.95 -12.20
CA LEU A 429 -2.13 7.71 -11.55
C LEU A 429 -1.03 6.64 -11.63
N GLU A 430 -0.49 6.40 -12.83
CA GLU A 430 0.64 5.48 -13.05
C GLU A 430 1.87 5.88 -12.21
N TYR A 431 2.25 7.17 -12.23
CA TYR A 431 3.38 7.69 -11.47
C TYR A 431 3.22 7.49 -9.97
N LYS A 432 2.04 7.77 -9.44
CA LYS A 432 1.74 7.59 -8.02
C LYS A 432 1.69 6.11 -7.62
N ALA A 433 1.21 5.25 -8.50
CA ALA A 433 1.14 3.81 -8.26
C ALA A 433 2.53 3.14 -8.32
N ALA A 434 3.28 3.36 -9.40
CA ALA A 434 4.55 2.65 -9.64
C ALA A 434 5.77 3.44 -9.13
N PRO A 435 6.71 2.78 -8.41
CA PRO A 435 6.86 1.33 -8.26
C PRO A 435 6.19 0.73 -7.00
N ARG A 436 5.45 1.49 -6.20
CA ARG A 436 4.88 1.00 -4.93
C ARG A 436 3.88 -0.15 -5.12
N LEU A 437 3.12 -0.13 -6.23
CA LEU A 437 2.25 -1.27 -6.55
C LEU A 437 3.06 -2.57 -6.77
N LEU A 438 4.27 -2.51 -7.37
CA LEU A 438 5.13 -3.67 -7.54
C LEU A 438 5.62 -4.19 -6.17
N ALA A 439 5.98 -3.27 -5.29
CA ALA A 439 6.41 -3.57 -3.93
C ALA A 439 5.30 -4.23 -3.10
N LEU A 440 4.09 -3.67 -3.16
CA LEU A 440 2.92 -4.22 -2.48
C LEU A 440 2.50 -5.57 -3.07
N SER A 441 2.55 -5.73 -4.40
CA SER A 441 2.27 -7.01 -5.06
C SER A 441 3.10 -8.14 -4.45
N GLU A 442 4.42 -7.95 -4.30
CA GLU A 442 5.30 -8.96 -3.71
C GLU A 442 4.99 -9.19 -2.22
N ALA A 443 4.66 -8.14 -1.48
CA ALA A 443 4.27 -8.26 -0.08
C ALA A 443 2.98 -9.07 0.13
N LEU A 444 2.03 -8.99 -0.81
CA LEU A 444 0.75 -9.72 -0.77
C LEU A 444 0.82 -11.11 -1.39
N TRP A 445 1.86 -11.38 -2.18
CA TRP A 445 2.02 -12.64 -2.89
C TRP A 445 2.92 -13.62 -2.17
N ASN A 446 4.14 -13.20 -1.80
CA ASN A 446 5.13 -14.07 -1.16
C ASN A 446 5.90 -13.32 -0.08
N MET A 447 5.62 -13.63 1.18
CA MET A 447 6.25 -12.98 2.32
C MET A 447 7.58 -13.63 2.74
N ASP A 448 7.72 -14.93 2.57
CA ASP A 448 8.84 -15.70 3.12
C ASP A 448 10.16 -15.47 2.38
N SER A 449 10.10 -15.13 1.10
CA SER A 449 11.29 -14.88 0.26
C SER A 449 11.62 -13.39 0.08
N ARG A 450 11.04 -12.51 0.89
CA ARG A 450 11.25 -11.06 0.76
C ARG A 450 12.70 -10.66 1.09
N ASP A 451 13.38 -10.18 0.06
CA ASP A 451 14.67 -9.51 0.15
C ASP A 451 14.59 -8.21 -0.65
N TYR A 452 14.63 -7.07 0.04
CA TYR A 452 14.49 -5.77 -0.60
C TYR A 452 15.64 -5.47 -1.60
N ALA A 453 16.84 -5.94 -1.34
CA ALA A 453 17.96 -5.76 -2.26
C ALA A 453 17.74 -6.55 -3.56
N SER A 454 17.27 -7.80 -3.46
CA SER A 454 16.82 -8.62 -4.59
C SER A 454 15.67 -7.93 -5.35
N PHE A 455 14.63 -7.47 -4.63
CA PHE A 455 13.52 -6.74 -5.23
C PHE A 455 14.01 -5.53 -6.06
N MET A 456 14.92 -4.72 -5.53
CA MET A 456 15.44 -3.54 -6.22
C MET A 456 16.24 -3.90 -7.49
N ARG A 457 16.97 -5.02 -7.50
CA ARG A 457 17.66 -5.49 -8.71
C ARG A 457 16.66 -5.91 -9.80
N ARG A 458 15.61 -6.64 -9.43
CA ARG A 458 14.54 -7.07 -10.35
C ARG A 458 13.72 -5.87 -10.84
N LEU A 459 13.43 -4.92 -9.95
CA LEU A 459 12.75 -3.67 -10.27
C LEU A 459 13.50 -2.85 -11.33
N ALA A 460 14.83 -2.87 -11.32
CA ALA A 460 15.62 -2.19 -12.35
C ALA A 460 15.32 -2.73 -13.76
N GLY A 461 15.12 -4.03 -13.90
CA GLY A 461 14.67 -4.65 -15.16
C GLY A 461 13.23 -4.26 -15.53
N GLU A 462 12.33 -4.27 -14.54
CA GLU A 462 10.93 -3.88 -14.74
C GLU A 462 10.77 -2.41 -15.17
N PHE A 463 11.62 -1.50 -14.71
CA PHE A 463 11.59 -0.11 -15.20
C PHE A 463 11.84 0.03 -16.70
N VAL A 464 12.68 -0.84 -17.27
CA VAL A 464 12.90 -0.86 -18.73
C VAL A 464 11.62 -1.28 -19.44
N PHE A 465 10.96 -2.33 -18.95
CA PHE A 465 9.69 -2.79 -19.47
C PHE A 465 8.58 -1.73 -19.35
N LEU A 466 8.40 -1.13 -18.15
CA LEU A 466 7.38 -0.11 -17.91
C LEU A 466 7.59 1.11 -18.82
N ARG A 467 8.84 1.55 -19.00
CA ARG A 467 9.20 2.62 -19.94
C ARG A 467 8.79 2.28 -21.38
N ASP A 468 9.15 1.09 -21.85
CA ASP A 468 8.90 0.67 -23.23
C ASP A 468 7.39 0.45 -23.49
N TRP A 469 6.64 0.09 -22.44
CA TRP A 469 5.18 0.06 -22.45
C TRP A 469 4.53 1.45 -22.37
N GLY A 470 5.31 2.50 -22.07
CA GLY A 470 4.82 3.87 -21.91
C GLY A 470 4.10 4.12 -20.59
N VAL A 471 4.38 3.32 -19.57
CA VAL A 471 3.90 3.54 -18.19
C VAL A 471 4.80 4.57 -17.52
N MET A 472 4.16 5.58 -16.92
CA MET A 472 4.88 6.60 -16.16
C MET A 472 5.12 6.10 -14.74
N ALA A 473 6.30 5.57 -14.47
CA ALA A 473 6.70 5.16 -13.13
C ALA A 473 7.69 6.15 -12.51
N ARG A 474 7.60 6.35 -11.19
CA ARG A 474 8.67 7.07 -10.49
C ARG A 474 9.93 6.21 -10.47
N TYR A 475 10.88 6.58 -11.29
CA TYR A 475 12.13 5.85 -11.36
C TYR A 475 12.97 6.11 -10.11
N THR A 476 13.17 5.08 -9.30
CA THR A 476 14.05 5.10 -8.13
C THR A 476 14.87 3.82 -8.17
N PRO A 477 15.98 3.79 -8.94
CA PRO A 477 16.75 2.56 -9.12
C PRO A 477 17.39 2.08 -7.83
N ILE A 478 17.58 2.98 -6.86
CA ILE A 478 18.19 2.69 -5.56
C ILE A 478 17.61 3.67 -4.54
N GLU A 479 17.05 3.12 -3.46
CA GLU A 479 16.71 3.92 -2.28
C GLU A 479 17.94 4.07 -1.40
N LEU A 480 18.26 5.32 -1.09
CA LEU A 480 19.41 5.65 -0.27
C LEU A 480 18.96 6.33 1.02
N PRO A 481 19.64 6.09 2.15
CA PRO A 481 19.36 6.77 3.41
C PRO A 481 19.28 8.30 3.24
N GLN A 482 18.41 8.95 4.00
CA GLN A 482 18.30 10.42 3.98
C GLN A 482 19.51 11.11 4.63
N VAL A 483 20.16 10.39 5.55
CA VAL A 483 21.34 10.88 6.27
C VAL A 483 22.38 9.77 6.31
N TYR A 484 23.61 10.10 5.94
CA TYR A 484 24.76 9.23 6.10
C TYR A 484 25.63 9.75 7.23
N TYR A 485 26.14 8.86 8.07
CA TYR A 485 27.11 9.16 9.11
C TYR A 485 28.43 8.44 8.81
N PHE A 486 29.54 9.09 9.07
CA PHE A 486 30.86 8.53 8.86
C PHE A 486 31.85 9.14 9.87
N ASP A 487 32.91 8.42 10.19
CA ASP A 487 33.94 8.80 11.16
C ASP A 487 35.34 9.04 10.55
N ASP A 488 35.57 8.55 9.33
CA ASP A 488 36.81 8.79 8.57
C ASP A 488 36.51 9.37 7.19
N GLU A 489 36.04 8.58 6.26
CA GLU A 489 35.68 9.00 4.91
C GLU A 489 34.32 8.43 4.51
N PHE A 490 33.41 9.30 4.08
CA PHE A 490 32.20 8.88 3.39
C PHE A 490 32.53 8.48 1.96
N VAL A 491 32.07 7.31 1.54
CA VAL A 491 32.09 6.86 0.15
C VAL A 491 30.70 6.29 -0.19
N LEU A 492 30.05 6.86 -1.20
CA LEU A 492 28.83 6.25 -1.72
C LEU A 492 29.20 5.16 -2.73
N ASP A 493 28.94 3.92 -2.36
CA ASP A 493 29.02 2.78 -3.26
C ASP A 493 27.63 2.13 -3.42
N ILE A 494 27.06 2.22 -4.62
CA ILE A 494 25.74 1.69 -4.97
C ILE A 494 25.86 0.58 -6.03
N GLY A 495 27.05 0.05 -6.25
CA GLY A 495 27.30 -0.94 -7.29
C GLY A 495 27.24 -0.38 -8.70
N ASP A 496 27.04 -1.26 -9.68
CA ASP A 496 26.91 -0.89 -11.07
C ASP A 496 25.48 -0.40 -11.39
N LEU A 497 25.40 0.66 -12.17
CA LEU A 497 24.13 1.20 -12.65
C LEU A 497 23.67 0.45 -13.91
N PRO A 498 22.35 0.32 -14.13
CA PRO A 498 21.81 -0.26 -15.35
C PRO A 498 22.35 0.42 -16.61
N ALA A 499 22.37 -0.33 -17.73
CA ALA A 499 22.75 0.21 -19.02
C ALA A 499 21.89 1.43 -19.40
N GLY A 500 22.52 2.49 -19.91
CA GLY A 500 21.80 3.72 -20.27
C GLY A 500 21.44 4.63 -19.08
N VAL A 501 21.83 4.28 -17.86
CA VAL A 501 21.60 5.09 -16.65
C VAL A 501 22.93 5.52 -16.07
N ASP A 502 23.04 6.79 -15.66
CA ASP A 502 24.14 7.35 -14.87
C ASP A 502 23.58 8.06 -13.63
N LEU A 503 24.39 8.26 -12.60
CA LEU A 503 24.07 9.10 -11.44
C LEU A 503 24.95 10.33 -11.49
N ILE A 504 24.32 11.49 -11.60
CA ILE A 504 25.01 12.78 -11.56
C ILE A 504 24.82 13.38 -10.17
N TYR A 505 25.89 13.87 -9.56
CA TYR A 505 25.84 14.37 -8.19
C TYR A 505 26.70 15.61 -7.94
N THR A 506 26.37 16.32 -6.87
CA THR A 506 27.20 17.36 -6.23
C THR A 506 27.33 17.08 -4.74
N LEU A 507 28.36 17.65 -4.10
CA LEU A 507 28.58 17.54 -2.65
C LEU A 507 28.37 18.87 -1.90
N ASP A 508 27.98 19.91 -2.61
CA ASP A 508 27.74 21.26 -2.09
C ASP A 508 26.25 21.62 -1.98
N GLY A 509 25.36 20.67 -2.32
CA GLY A 509 23.92 20.86 -2.27
C GLY A 509 23.31 21.53 -3.50
N SER A 510 24.12 21.92 -4.49
CA SER A 510 23.64 22.48 -5.76
C SER A 510 22.99 21.44 -6.65
N ASP A 511 22.11 21.86 -7.56
CA ASP A 511 21.48 20.94 -8.52
C ASP A 511 22.51 20.43 -9.54
N PRO A 512 22.70 19.12 -9.67
CA PRO A 512 23.68 18.54 -10.60
C PRO A 512 23.47 18.90 -12.08
N ARG A 513 22.26 19.30 -12.48
CA ARG A 513 21.97 19.70 -13.87
C ARG A 513 22.67 21.00 -14.27
N GLU A 514 22.81 21.89 -13.32
CA GLU A 514 23.24 23.28 -13.55
C GLU A 514 24.60 23.61 -12.91
N SER A 515 25.09 22.70 -12.07
CA SER A 515 26.29 22.98 -11.28
C SER A 515 27.57 22.63 -12.02
N SER A 516 28.53 23.55 -11.95
CA SER A 516 29.90 23.31 -12.43
C SER A 516 30.69 22.31 -11.58
N THR A 517 30.20 21.98 -10.37
CA THR A 517 30.78 20.99 -9.46
C THR A 517 30.17 19.58 -9.68
N ALA A 518 29.23 19.44 -10.62
CA ALA A 518 28.59 18.18 -10.90
C ALA A 518 29.58 17.12 -11.42
N LYS A 519 29.46 15.92 -10.91
CA LYS A 519 30.25 14.74 -11.30
C LYS A 519 29.35 13.58 -11.67
N SER A 520 29.89 12.67 -12.50
CA SER A 520 29.26 11.39 -12.84
C SER A 520 29.78 10.30 -11.90
N TYR A 521 28.88 9.51 -11.36
CA TYR A 521 29.19 8.35 -10.52
C TYR A 521 30.04 7.30 -11.27
N LYS A 522 29.78 7.13 -12.59
CA LYS A 522 30.58 6.23 -13.43
C LYS A 522 32.03 6.64 -13.52
N SER A 523 32.31 7.95 -13.45
CA SER A 523 33.67 8.49 -13.52
C SER A 523 34.33 8.56 -12.15
N GLU A 524 33.59 8.97 -11.11
CA GLU A 524 34.09 9.15 -9.75
C GLU A 524 32.95 8.93 -8.75
N ARG A 525 33.18 8.06 -7.75
CA ARG A 525 32.22 7.83 -6.67
C ARG A 525 32.18 9.01 -5.71
N PRO A 526 31.02 9.42 -5.17
CA PRO A 526 30.91 10.49 -4.16
C PRO A 526 31.77 10.17 -2.94
N ARG A 527 32.66 11.09 -2.56
CA ARG A 527 33.53 10.95 -1.38
C ARG A 527 33.57 12.24 -0.59
N ALA A 528 33.56 12.16 0.74
CA ALA A 528 33.66 13.31 1.61
C ALA A 528 34.40 12.99 2.92
N LYS A 529 35.28 13.90 3.35
CA LYS A 529 35.95 13.83 4.67
C LYS A 529 35.37 14.83 5.67
N LYS A 530 34.35 15.59 5.28
CA LYS A 530 33.64 16.56 6.11
C LYS A 530 32.15 16.46 5.82
N SER A 531 31.34 16.91 6.78
CA SER A 531 29.90 17.02 6.57
C SER A 531 29.57 17.83 5.31
N CYS A 532 28.68 17.30 4.48
CA CYS A 532 28.27 17.93 3.23
C CYS A 532 26.80 17.65 2.93
N VAL A 533 26.30 18.22 1.83
CA VAL A 533 24.98 17.93 1.29
C VAL A 533 25.18 17.29 -0.09
N LEU A 534 24.91 16.00 -0.17
CA LEU A 534 24.93 15.27 -1.43
C LEU A 534 23.60 15.50 -2.14
N THR A 535 23.63 16.13 -3.30
CA THR A 535 22.48 16.22 -4.21
C THR A 535 22.75 15.34 -5.40
N MET A 536 21.75 14.53 -5.79
CA MET A 536 21.93 13.57 -6.88
C MET A 536 20.69 13.49 -7.76
N ARG A 537 20.91 13.08 -9.02
CA ARG A 537 19.87 12.75 -9.99
C ARG A 537 20.34 11.59 -10.84
N PHE A 538 19.44 10.68 -11.15
CA PHE A 538 19.71 9.71 -12.22
C PHE A 538 19.50 10.38 -13.57
N LYS A 539 20.42 10.11 -14.48
CA LYS A 539 20.42 10.60 -15.85
C LYS A 539 20.29 9.42 -16.80
N PHE A 540 19.37 9.53 -17.73
CA PHE A 540 19.15 8.53 -18.80
C PHE A 540 19.78 8.99 -20.11
N ASP A 541 20.19 8.05 -20.92
CA ASP A 541 20.71 8.29 -22.28
C ASP A 541 19.60 8.70 -23.27
N LYS A 542 18.32 8.45 -22.93
CA LYS A 542 17.13 8.79 -23.71
C LYS A 542 16.11 9.53 -22.87
N VAL A 543 15.35 10.42 -23.53
CA VAL A 543 14.21 11.09 -22.91
C VAL A 543 13.15 10.05 -22.53
N ILE A 544 12.71 10.08 -21.28
CA ILE A 544 11.58 9.30 -20.79
C ILE A 544 10.40 10.25 -20.65
N PRO A 545 9.35 10.12 -21.47
CA PRO A 545 8.20 11.01 -21.39
C PRO A 545 7.56 10.99 -20.00
N GLY A 546 7.41 12.18 -19.40
CA GLY A 546 6.74 12.32 -18.11
C GLY A 546 7.61 12.05 -16.87
N LEU A 547 8.91 11.80 -17.03
CA LEU A 547 9.83 11.58 -15.91
C LEU A 547 9.96 12.80 -14.99
N THR A 548 9.77 13.99 -15.54
CA THR A 548 9.79 15.27 -14.81
C THR A 548 8.66 16.18 -15.27
N THR A 549 8.32 17.18 -14.43
CA THR A 549 7.37 18.24 -14.78
C THR A 549 7.91 19.25 -15.78
N ALA A 550 9.23 19.25 -16.00
CA ALA A 550 9.92 20.12 -16.93
C ALA A 550 10.41 19.31 -18.14
N PRO A 551 9.77 19.44 -19.32
CA PRO A 551 10.11 18.67 -20.52
C PRO A 551 11.58 18.77 -20.97
N GLU A 552 12.21 19.92 -20.70
CA GLU A 552 13.62 20.19 -21.00
C GLU A 552 14.59 19.30 -20.22
N TYR A 553 14.12 18.71 -19.11
CA TYR A 553 14.91 17.82 -18.27
C TYR A 553 14.48 16.35 -18.36
N GLY A 554 13.78 15.97 -19.40
CA GLY A 554 13.19 14.62 -19.56
C GLY A 554 14.17 13.44 -19.51
N VAL A 555 15.47 13.69 -19.36
CA VAL A 555 16.51 12.68 -19.13
C VAL A 555 16.96 12.58 -17.66
N TYR A 556 16.40 13.37 -16.76
CA TYR A 556 16.78 13.37 -15.36
C TYR A 556 15.62 13.02 -14.44
N THR A 557 15.88 12.27 -13.37
CA THR A 557 14.93 12.13 -12.27
C THR A 557 14.82 13.42 -11.45
N SER A 558 13.83 13.48 -10.59
CA SER A 558 13.77 14.47 -9.50
C SER A 558 15.06 14.45 -8.66
N SER A 559 15.43 15.60 -8.09
CA SER A 559 16.62 15.67 -7.24
C SER A 559 16.40 14.96 -5.92
N GLU A 560 17.40 14.23 -5.48
CA GLU A 560 17.46 13.67 -4.14
C GLU A 560 18.54 14.36 -3.31
N LEU A 561 18.13 14.92 -2.16
CA LEU A 561 19.00 15.56 -1.20
C LEU A 561 19.30 14.62 -0.04
N LYS A 562 20.60 14.33 0.19
CA LYS A 562 21.07 13.50 1.30
C LYS A 562 22.00 14.31 2.19
N LYS A 563 21.83 14.19 3.51
CA LYS A 563 22.73 14.81 4.49
C LYS A 563 23.88 13.85 4.78
N VAL A 564 25.09 14.23 4.50
CA VAL A 564 26.30 13.48 4.86
C VAL A 564 26.92 14.15 6.08
N ARG A 565 27.02 13.42 7.20
CA ARG A 565 27.42 13.97 8.50
C ARG A 565 28.66 13.26 9.03
N TYR A 566 29.71 14.01 9.26
CA TYR A 566 30.85 13.54 10.04
C TYR A 566 30.41 13.36 11.50
N LEU A 567 30.65 12.20 12.04
CA LEU A 567 30.32 11.82 13.40
C LEU A 567 31.50 11.02 13.97
N PRO A 568 32.36 11.64 14.79
CA PRO A 568 33.50 10.93 15.33
C PRO A 568 33.02 9.75 16.19
N ALA A 569 33.65 8.59 16.03
CA ALA A 569 33.35 7.41 16.83
C ALA A 569 33.54 7.71 18.32
N VAL A 570 32.52 7.41 19.11
CA VAL A 570 32.56 7.49 20.58
C VAL A 570 32.65 6.08 21.14
N ARG A 571 33.65 5.82 21.96
CA ARG A 571 33.75 4.50 22.63
C ARG A 571 32.64 4.36 23.65
N GLY A 572 31.89 3.27 23.55
CA GLY A 572 30.89 2.86 24.55
C GLY A 572 31.58 2.36 25.84
N PRO A 573 30.81 2.06 26.89
CA PRO A 573 31.31 1.44 28.12
C PRO A 573 31.91 0.04 27.83
N GLU A 574 32.90 -0.35 28.63
CA GLU A 574 33.57 -1.67 28.48
C GLU A 574 32.61 -2.85 28.68
N ASP A 575 31.58 -2.68 29.54
CA ASP A 575 30.51 -3.68 29.78
C ASP A 575 29.12 -3.03 29.65
N PRO A 576 28.54 -2.92 28.44
CA PRO A 576 27.21 -2.38 28.27
C PRO A 576 26.15 -3.37 28.79
N VAL A 577 25.26 -2.90 29.64
CA VAL A 577 24.04 -3.63 30.02
C VAL A 577 23.07 -3.58 28.84
N SER A 578 22.53 -4.73 28.42
CA SER A 578 21.52 -4.79 27.34
C SER A 578 20.28 -3.98 27.68
N GLY A 579 19.74 -3.27 26.70
CA GLY A 579 18.53 -2.46 26.82
C GLY A 579 18.77 -0.95 26.96
N LEU A 580 17.68 -0.19 26.95
CA LEU A 580 17.68 1.25 27.10
C LEU A 580 17.20 1.67 28.51
N TRP A 581 17.87 2.64 29.10
CA TRP A 581 17.38 3.27 30.31
C TRP A 581 16.32 4.32 29.98
N PHE A 582 15.10 4.10 30.45
CA PHE A 582 13.99 5.00 30.26
C PHE A 582 13.71 5.81 31.54
N ARG A 583 13.51 7.11 31.37
CA ARG A 583 12.96 7.98 32.40
C ARG A 583 11.70 8.65 31.86
N VAL A 584 10.57 8.38 32.47
CA VAL A 584 9.26 8.90 32.08
C VAL A 584 8.71 9.80 33.17
N SER A 585 8.16 10.96 32.79
CA SER A 585 7.51 11.91 33.66
C SER A 585 6.12 12.24 33.09
N PHE A 586 5.13 12.32 33.98
CA PHE A 586 3.76 12.65 33.61
C PHE A 586 3.42 14.09 34.02
N ALA A 587 2.62 14.79 33.23
CA ALA A 587 2.16 16.12 33.55
C ALA A 587 1.40 16.13 34.90
N GLY A 588 1.82 17.03 35.80
CA GLY A 588 1.24 17.15 37.16
C GLY A 588 1.78 16.15 38.19
N ASP A 589 2.74 15.29 37.83
CA ASP A 589 3.44 14.41 38.77
C ASP A 589 4.83 14.95 39.11
N LYS A 590 5.20 14.95 40.36
CA LYS A 590 6.54 15.35 40.84
C LYS A 590 7.57 14.20 40.72
N ARG A 591 7.14 12.98 40.40
CA ARG A 591 7.98 11.79 40.28
C ARG A 591 8.26 11.46 38.85
N SER A 592 9.48 11.00 38.56
CA SER A 592 9.83 10.34 37.30
C SER A 592 10.02 8.84 37.55
N TYR A 593 9.63 8.04 36.60
CA TYR A 593 9.78 6.59 36.61
C TYR A 593 10.99 6.23 35.75
N THR A 594 11.87 5.36 36.24
CA THR A 594 13.05 4.91 35.53
C THR A 594 13.04 3.39 35.45
N TYR A 595 13.23 2.81 34.29
CA TYR A 595 13.36 1.37 34.10
C TYR A 595 14.32 1.06 32.95
N LEU A 596 14.81 -0.18 32.92
CA LEU A 596 15.63 -0.73 31.85
C LEU A 596 14.74 -1.67 31.02
N GLY A 597 14.71 -1.49 29.70
CA GLY A 597 13.93 -2.35 28.80
C GLY A 597 14.54 -2.41 27.41
N ASP A 598 14.28 -3.48 26.71
CA ASP A 598 14.73 -3.66 25.32
C ASP A 598 13.81 -2.89 24.35
N ASP A 599 12.53 -2.69 24.74
CA ASP A 599 11.54 -1.94 23.99
C ASP A 599 10.85 -0.91 24.86
N PHE A 600 10.54 0.25 24.27
CA PHE A 600 9.75 1.28 24.92
C PHE A 600 8.27 1.09 24.60
N TYR A 601 7.59 0.25 25.39
CA TYR A 601 6.12 0.20 25.40
C TYR A 601 5.58 1.05 26.55
N LEU A 602 4.96 2.17 26.20
CA LEU A 602 4.23 3.03 27.15
C LEU A 602 3.04 2.30 27.82
N GLU A 603 2.58 1.17 27.28
CA GLU A 603 1.40 0.44 27.77
C GLU A 603 1.51 -0.02 29.23
N GLU A 604 2.67 -0.45 29.69
CA GLU A 604 2.84 -0.78 31.12
C GLU A 604 2.76 0.46 32.00
N VAL A 605 3.10 1.62 31.47
CA VAL A 605 3.01 2.91 32.17
C VAL A 605 1.61 3.51 32.04
N GLU A 606 0.89 3.23 30.95
CA GLU A 606 -0.51 3.65 30.73
C GLU A 606 -1.51 3.00 31.71
N LYS A 607 -1.29 1.75 32.11
CA LYS A 607 -2.08 1.10 33.19
C LYS A 607 -2.09 1.92 34.49
N VAL A 608 -1.08 2.78 34.66
CA VAL A 608 -0.93 3.62 35.85
C VAL A 608 -1.46 5.04 35.62
N ARG A 609 -1.64 5.52 34.37
CA ARG A 609 -1.79 6.96 34.07
C ARG A 609 -2.65 7.30 32.86
N ALA A 610 -3.63 6.50 32.52
CA ALA A 610 -4.53 6.76 31.37
C ALA A 610 -4.99 8.23 31.31
N GLY A 611 -4.80 8.86 30.15
CA GLY A 611 -5.26 10.22 29.85
C GLY A 611 -4.34 11.37 30.28
N ARG A 612 -3.11 11.12 30.80
CA ARG A 612 -2.15 12.19 31.11
C ARG A 612 -1.06 12.34 30.06
N ALA A 613 -0.74 13.59 29.73
CA ALA A 613 0.43 13.87 28.89
C ALA A 613 1.71 13.36 29.57
N ALA A 614 2.51 12.62 28.85
CA ALA A 614 3.80 12.10 29.30
C ALA A 614 4.95 12.76 28.57
N SER A 615 6.06 12.93 29.27
CA SER A 615 7.36 13.23 28.66
C SER A 615 8.37 12.21 29.14
N GLY A 616 9.26 11.77 28.27
CA GLY A 616 10.24 10.76 28.61
C GLY A 616 11.59 11.00 27.94
N LYS A 617 12.61 10.40 28.51
CA LYS A 617 13.96 10.33 27.93
C LYS A 617 14.46 8.89 28.06
N ALA A 618 14.86 8.30 26.94
CA ALA A 618 15.59 7.06 26.88
C ALA A 618 17.07 7.34 26.65
N VAL A 619 17.95 6.64 27.34
CA VAL A 619 19.39 6.72 27.17
C VAL A 619 19.96 5.31 27.20
N GLY A 620 20.78 4.98 26.23
CA GLY A 620 21.46 3.69 26.13
C GLY A 620 22.59 3.74 25.11
N TYR A 621 23.20 2.60 24.89
CA TYR A 621 24.25 2.42 23.92
C TYR A 621 23.77 1.43 22.85
N PHE A 622 23.98 1.77 21.60
CA PHE A 622 23.75 0.87 20.49
C PHE A 622 25.09 0.28 20.07
N TYR A 623 25.18 -1.04 20.09
CA TYR A 623 26.35 -1.76 19.57
C TYR A 623 26.13 -2.03 18.08
N ALA A 624 26.94 -1.39 17.24
CA ALA A 624 26.97 -1.66 15.82
C ALA A 624 27.86 -2.89 15.56
N PRO A 625 27.32 -4.07 15.18
CA PRO A 625 28.11 -5.28 14.99
C PRO A 625 29.08 -5.17 13.83
N GLU A 626 28.80 -4.30 12.86
CA GLU A 626 29.64 -4.03 11.70
C GLU A 626 29.49 -2.59 11.24
N SER A 627 30.44 -2.10 10.43
CA SER A 627 30.33 -0.77 9.82
C SER A 627 29.22 -0.75 8.78
N GLY A 628 28.31 0.20 8.86
CA GLY A 628 27.15 0.27 7.97
C GLY A 628 26.20 1.38 8.31
N ASN A 629 25.09 1.46 7.58
CA ASN A 629 23.99 2.37 7.87
C ASN A 629 22.98 1.69 8.78
N TYR A 630 22.59 2.37 9.84
CA TYR A 630 21.58 1.91 10.80
C TYR A 630 20.38 2.86 10.76
N GLU A 631 19.19 2.29 10.68
CA GLU A 631 17.95 3.04 10.74
C GLU A 631 17.39 3.01 12.16
N PHE A 632 17.05 4.17 12.70
CA PHE A 632 16.40 4.31 14.00
C PHE A 632 15.01 4.87 13.78
N SER A 633 14.01 4.11 14.18
CA SER A 633 12.61 4.53 14.11
C SER A 633 12.01 4.72 15.51
N VAL A 634 11.05 5.63 15.60
CA VAL A 634 10.27 5.85 16.81
C VAL A 634 8.83 6.18 16.46
N ALA A 635 7.90 5.46 17.09
CA ALA A 635 6.48 5.79 17.05
C ALA A 635 6.14 6.69 18.24
N ALA A 636 5.51 7.83 18.01
CA ALA A 636 5.14 8.74 19.09
C ALA A 636 3.88 9.54 18.75
N GLY A 637 3.06 9.77 19.77
CA GLY A 637 1.93 10.70 19.72
C GLY A 637 2.32 12.06 20.26
N GLY A 638 3.24 12.78 19.58
CA GLY A 638 3.69 14.06 20.05
C GLY A 638 5.07 14.47 19.54
N LYS A 639 5.76 15.30 20.29
CA LYS A 639 7.09 15.77 19.91
C LYS A 639 8.15 14.77 20.34
N VAL A 640 8.96 14.32 19.39
CA VAL A 640 10.06 13.37 19.63
C VAL A 640 11.39 13.89 19.12
N LYS A 641 12.46 13.57 19.83
CA LYS A 641 13.83 13.86 19.43
C LYS A 641 14.72 12.67 19.76
N ILE A 642 15.42 12.16 18.75
CA ILE A 642 16.50 11.16 18.95
C ILE A 642 17.84 11.86 18.73
N ARG A 643 18.78 11.54 19.61
CA ARG A 643 20.18 11.96 19.49
C ARG A 643 21.08 10.72 19.62
N ILE A 644 22.06 10.62 18.73
CA ILE A 644 23.13 9.63 18.79
C ILE A 644 24.43 10.40 18.98
N ASP A 645 25.19 10.09 20.01
CA ASP A 645 26.43 10.79 20.40
C ASP A 645 26.26 12.32 20.48
N GLY A 646 25.11 12.76 21.00
CA GLY A 646 24.77 14.18 21.08
C GLY A 646 24.24 14.79 19.79
N HIS A 647 24.37 14.13 18.66
CA HIS A 647 23.87 14.60 17.36
C HIS A 647 22.40 14.26 17.18
N LYS A 648 21.62 15.22 16.71
CA LYS A 648 20.19 15.07 16.48
C LYS A 648 19.95 14.30 15.18
N VAL A 649 19.35 13.10 15.28
CA VAL A 649 19.01 12.24 14.14
C VAL A 649 17.51 12.28 13.82
N VAL A 650 16.64 12.39 14.83
CA VAL A 650 15.19 12.59 14.65
C VAL A 650 14.75 13.85 15.41
N ASP A 651 13.95 14.70 14.79
CA ASP A 651 13.24 15.82 15.41
C ASP A 651 11.91 16.00 14.70
N ALA A 652 10.86 15.46 15.28
CA ALA A 652 9.55 15.40 14.70
C ALA A 652 8.45 15.72 15.72
N SER A 653 7.26 16.06 15.24
CA SER A 653 6.09 16.32 16.08
C SER A 653 4.82 15.90 15.34
N GLY A 654 3.87 15.33 16.07
CA GLY A 654 2.62 14.78 15.56
C GLY A 654 2.39 13.36 16.04
N ASN A 655 1.42 12.68 15.47
CA ASN A 655 1.17 11.26 15.71
C ASN A 655 1.77 10.48 14.54
N GLY A 656 2.64 9.52 14.81
CA GLY A 656 3.22 8.72 13.75
C GLY A 656 4.52 8.00 14.13
N VAL A 657 5.05 7.27 13.15
CA VAL A 657 6.39 6.66 13.21
C VAL A 657 7.38 7.61 12.54
N TYR A 658 8.49 7.89 13.17
CA TYR A 658 9.54 8.78 12.69
C TYR A 658 10.86 8.00 12.55
N HIS A 659 11.53 8.18 11.43
CA HIS A 659 12.80 7.54 11.09
C HIS A 659 13.96 8.52 11.03
#